data_1e9ca214e26b8235ac8714dae19ab168
#
_entry.id   1e9ca214e26b8235ac8714dae19ab168
#
_cell.length_a   1.000
_cell.length_b   1.000
_cell.length_c   1.000
_cell.angle_alpha   90.00
_cell.angle_beta   90.00
_cell.angle_gamma   90.00
#
_symmetry.space_group_name_H-M   'P 1'
#
loop_
_entity.id
_entity.type
_entity.pdbx_description
1 polymer ?
#
loop_
_entity_poly.entity_id
_entity_poly.type
_entity_poly.pdbx_seq_one_letter_code
_entity_poly.pdbx_strand_id
1 'polypeptide(L)'
;MNKLIFTAIIAILFTSTAFAQSKTFFQTVAGNWEGTLEYQDYSENKRVKLKTYLIIKPSADGNSAEITTVYDDFGRIIKDVETEKLDLAGRTFTQGDSEFEIVSYEKGKIVLLGSGQDGDKVEPFRKTITFDENTLDFLKETRTPWQFRNQLTLKRTNENVLAKKTFSSAQLKEDFDVFKKTLIAIHPGIYRYNTPESLEKEFAALENKLKNPLSEAEVFLLFSQFTEKIKCGHTYANPYNQNSLVRERLFNGKIYLPYYFRIVGGKIIVTENASSNDLSKGSEITKINGVAVKRIIEKLLTVTKADGTSTLEHRLNSLELTRFEAERYALFDWYFPLFFPVTDGKFSIEAIDFSTKKKRTFQIPALTKDERKEEMAKRYGKSPTYDDGWKFEIQDNSTGYLKIDNSITWRLKTIKFKEFLANAFAELRTKNIKNLVIDFRGNGGGDMDVGFELSRYLAQKNLTLYAESKRLVRNVAAQKDLAKYLDTYSDELKFALQNGVPATMFNKFDDKYFEIIGRENYPQITPYENNFQGKTFIISDSSNASASFQFLDYVKTNNLAKIVGQTTGGNKQGINGGNYFFLNLPNSKVEIDIPVYFASPLKPQKDESVIPDISVKRQADDIGNKFDRELFVIKEIIKKN
;
A
#
# COMPACT_ATOMS: atom_id res chain seq x y z
N MET A 1 -98.50 -35.73 -3.14
CA MET A 1 -98.30 -34.25 -3.01
C MET A 1 -96.94 -34.04 -2.31
N ASN A 2 -95.96 -33.66 -3.01
CA ASN A 2 -94.86 -32.88 -2.58
C ASN A 2 -93.85 -32.71 -3.78
N LYS A 3 -93.69 -31.50 -4.26
CA LYS A 3 -92.82 -31.13 -5.33
C LYS A 3 -91.42 -31.04 -4.79
N LEU A 4 -90.47 -31.81 -5.38
CA LEU A 4 -89.02 -31.53 -5.23
C LEU A 4 -88.57 -30.54 -6.31
N ILE A 5 -88.06 -29.43 -5.86
CA ILE A 5 -87.40 -28.43 -6.68
C ILE A 5 -85.92 -28.80 -6.73
N PHE A 6 -85.39 -29.16 -7.92
CA PHE A 6 -83.95 -29.33 -8.18
C PHE A 6 -83.35 -27.94 -8.51
N THR A 7 -82.48 -27.41 -7.59
CA THR A 7 -81.70 -26.23 -7.85
C THR A 7 -80.33 -26.65 -8.40
N ALA A 8 -80.08 -26.44 -9.67
CA ALA A 8 -78.74 -26.65 -10.26
C ALA A 8 -77.84 -25.49 -9.89
N ILE A 9 -76.78 -25.77 -9.11
CA ILE A 9 -75.69 -24.81 -8.86
C ILE A 9 -74.70 -24.93 -10.01
N ILE A 10 -74.63 -23.91 -10.88
CA ILE A 10 -73.54 -23.78 -11.88
C ILE A 10 -72.35 -23.18 -11.16
N ALA A 11 -71.34 -24.03 -10.91
CA ALA A 11 -70.03 -23.55 -10.44
C ALA A 11 -69.24 -22.99 -11.63
N ILE A 12 -69.17 -21.67 -11.68
CA ILE A 12 -68.28 -20.96 -12.64
C ILE A 12 -66.84 -21.11 -12.10
N LEU A 13 -66.06 -21.99 -12.68
CA LEU A 13 -64.63 -22.07 -12.51
C LEU A 13 -63.99 -20.86 -13.19
N PHE A 14 -63.65 -19.82 -12.38
CA PHE A 14 -62.69 -18.82 -12.79
C PHE A 14 -61.32 -19.45 -12.84
N THR A 15 -60.88 -19.89 -14.00
CA THR A 15 -59.45 -20.12 -14.25
C THR A 15 -58.77 -18.76 -14.30
N SER A 16 -58.17 -18.34 -13.21
CA SER A 16 -57.22 -17.24 -13.24
C SER A 16 -56.01 -17.65 -14.06
N THR A 17 -56.00 -17.34 -15.36
CA THR A 17 -54.78 -17.31 -16.12
C THR A 17 -53.91 -16.22 -15.52
N ALA A 18 -52.96 -16.61 -14.71
CA ALA A 18 -51.88 -15.69 -14.32
C ALA A 18 -51.14 -15.29 -15.60
N PHE A 19 -51.47 -14.14 -16.14
CA PHE A 19 -50.61 -13.50 -17.14
C PHE A 19 -49.25 -13.30 -16.44
N ALA A 20 -48.26 -14.04 -16.87
CA ALA A 20 -46.90 -13.75 -16.48
C ALA A 20 -46.61 -12.30 -16.91
N GLN A 21 -46.60 -11.39 -15.97
CA GLN A 21 -46.29 -9.99 -16.19
C GLN A 21 -44.88 -9.94 -16.80
N SER A 22 -44.76 -9.43 -18.03
CA SER A 22 -43.46 -9.30 -18.69
C SER A 22 -42.52 -8.47 -17.82
N LYS A 23 -41.33 -9.00 -17.54
CA LYS A 23 -40.33 -8.25 -16.79
C LYS A 23 -40.04 -6.89 -17.42
N THR A 24 -39.96 -5.85 -16.60
CA THR A 24 -39.51 -4.53 -17.07
C THR A 24 -38.03 -4.58 -17.45
N PHE A 25 -37.52 -3.50 -18.07
CA PHE A 25 -36.11 -3.38 -18.43
C PHE A 25 -35.21 -3.66 -17.18
N PHE A 26 -35.39 -2.91 -16.10
CA PHE A 26 -34.54 -3.06 -14.91
C PHE A 26 -34.72 -4.42 -14.22
N GLN A 27 -35.91 -5.02 -14.27
CA GLN A 27 -36.12 -6.39 -13.76
C GLN A 27 -35.42 -7.44 -14.63
N THR A 28 -35.31 -7.21 -15.93
CA THR A 28 -34.60 -8.10 -16.86
C THR A 28 -33.09 -8.04 -16.64
N VAL A 29 -32.54 -6.85 -16.44
CA VAL A 29 -31.11 -6.63 -16.26
C VAL A 29 -30.68 -6.61 -14.79
N ALA A 30 -31.57 -6.92 -13.83
CA ALA A 30 -31.24 -6.99 -12.42
C ALA A 30 -30.10 -7.96 -12.11
N GLY A 31 -29.21 -7.63 -11.18
CA GLY A 31 -28.12 -8.50 -10.72
C GLY A 31 -26.73 -7.96 -11.00
N ASN A 32 -25.75 -8.88 -11.12
CA ASN A 32 -24.34 -8.54 -11.25
C ASN A 32 -23.87 -8.82 -12.69
N TRP A 33 -23.00 -7.95 -13.18
CA TRP A 33 -22.46 -7.97 -14.52
C TRP A 33 -20.97 -7.74 -14.52
N GLU A 34 -20.24 -8.36 -15.44
CA GLU A 34 -18.80 -8.21 -15.63
C GLU A 34 -18.46 -8.02 -17.09
N GLY A 35 -17.55 -7.12 -17.40
CA GLY A 35 -17.09 -6.88 -18.76
C GLY A 35 -16.09 -5.76 -18.90
N THR A 36 -16.24 -4.96 -19.95
CA THR A 36 -15.27 -3.94 -20.33
C THR A 36 -15.97 -2.64 -20.72
N LEU A 37 -15.49 -1.53 -20.15
CA LEU A 37 -15.74 -0.18 -20.64
C LEU A 37 -14.62 0.18 -21.64
N GLU A 38 -14.97 0.46 -22.88
CA GLU A 38 -14.07 1.04 -23.89
C GLU A 38 -14.46 2.50 -24.12
N TYR A 39 -13.51 3.43 -24.07
CA TYR A 39 -13.78 4.85 -24.35
C TYR A 39 -12.70 5.49 -25.20
N GLN A 40 -13.07 6.56 -25.92
CA GLN A 40 -12.16 7.38 -26.69
C GLN A 40 -11.46 8.38 -25.76
N ASP A 41 -10.14 8.24 -25.64
CA ASP A 41 -9.26 9.24 -25.03
C ASP A 41 -8.84 10.24 -26.13
N TYR A 42 -9.32 11.47 -26.01
CA TYR A 42 -9.00 12.51 -27.00
C TYR A 42 -7.62 13.13 -26.80
N SER A 43 -7.04 13.01 -25.59
CA SER A 43 -5.72 13.57 -25.30
C SER A 43 -4.60 12.80 -26.01
N GLU A 44 -4.73 11.48 -26.08
CA GLU A 44 -3.76 10.60 -26.73
C GLU A 44 -4.29 10.00 -28.05
N ASN A 45 -5.51 10.39 -28.45
CA ASN A 45 -6.22 9.89 -29.63
C ASN A 45 -6.25 8.36 -29.73
N LYS A 46 -6.48 7.69 -28.62
CA LYS A 46 -6.54 6.23 -28.53
C LYS A 46 -7.80 5.75 -27.83
N ARG A 47 -8.14 4.46 -28.01
CA ARG A 47 -9.17 3.79 -27.23
C ARG A 47 -8.55 3.12 -26.01
N VAL A 48 -9.16 3.35 -24.86
CA VAL A 48 -8.79 2.78 -23.56
C VAL A 48 -9.84 1.77 -23.16
N LYS A 49 -9.40 0.63 -22.60
CA LYS A 49 -10.29 -0.43 -22.09
C LYS A 49 -10.05 -0.62 -20.59
N LEU A 50 -11.14 -0.57 -19.82
CA LEU A 50 -11.13 -0.79 -18.38
C LEU A 50 -12.00 -2.01 -18.04
N LYS A 51 -11.52 -2.87 -17.18
CA LYS A 51 -12.34 -3.94 -16.60
C LYS A 51 -13.42 -3.31 -15.73
N THR A 52 -14.68 -3.67 -16.00
CA THR A 52 -15.84 -3.01 -15.42
C THR A 52 -16.84 -4.02 -14.90
N TYR A 53 -17.48 -3.68 -13.80
CA TYR A 53 -18.56 -4.44 -13.17
C TYR A 53 -19.75 -3.53 -12.94
N LEU A 54 -20.96 -4.08 -13.12
CA LEU A 54 -22.21 -3.41 -12.79
C LEU A 54 -22.99 -4.23 -11.77
N ILE A 55 -23.60 -3.53 -10.82
CA ILE A 55 -24.56 -4.11 -9.86
C ILE A 55 -25.85 -3.33 -10.02
N ILE A 56 -26.91 -3.98 -10.50
CA ILE A 56 -28.20 -3.38 -10.81
C ILE A 56 -29.24 -3.86 -9.82
N LYS A 57 -29.80 -2.94 -9.02
CA LYS A 57 -30.84 -3.20 -8.03
C LYS A 57 -32.11 -2.46 -8.42
N PRO A 58 -33.09 -3.13 -9.03
CA PRO A 58 -34.35 -2.49 -9.43
C PRO A 58 -35.19 -2.10 -8.21
N SER A 59 -35.99 -1.04 -8.39
CA SER A 59 -37.09 -0.69 -7.50
C SER A 59 -38.19 -1.74 -7.53
N ALA A 60 -39.10 -1.69 -6.56
CA ALA A 60 -40.20 -2.66 -6.46
C ALA A 60 -41.15 -2.64 -7.67
N ASP A 61 -41.34 -1.47 -8.29
CA ASP A 61 -42.16 -1.31 -9.51
C ASP A 61 -41.40 -1.62 -10.80
N GLY A 62 -40.08 -1.76 -10.72
CA GLY A 62 -39.21 -2.06 -11.85
C GLY A 62 -39.01 -0.91 -12.86
N ASN A 63 -39.46 0.30 -12.53
CA ASN A 63 -39.34 1.47 -13.40
C ASN A 63 -38.06 2.27 -13.15
N SER A 64 -37.36 1.97 -12.07
CA SER A 64 -36.06 2.54 -11.74
C SER A 64 -35.10 1.49 -11.17
N ALA A 65 -33.82 1.80 -11.12
CA ALA A 65 -32.81 0.99 -10.45
C ALA A 65 -31.70 1.85 -9.87
N GLU A 66 -31.14 1.39 -8.76
CA GLU A 66 -29.82 1.81 -8.31
C GLU A 66 -28.77 1.05 -9.11
N ILE A 67 -27.92 1.77 -9.82
CA ILE A 67 -26.82 1.21 -10.62
C ILE A 67 -25.52 1.54 -9.89
N THR A 68 -24.77 0.50 -9.50
CA THR A 68 -23.40 0.67 -9.01
C THR A 68 -22.44 0.23 -10.11
N THR A 69 -21.69 1.17 -10.66
CA THR A 69 -20.61 0.91 -11.62
C THR A 69 -19.28 0.84 -10.87
N VAL A 70 -18.51 -0.20 -11.12
CA VAL A 70 -17.18 -0.41 -10.54
C VAL A 70 -16.19 -0.68 -11.66
N TYR A 71 -15.18 0.14 -11.82
CA TYR A 71 -14.13 -0.10 -12.80
C TYR A 71 -12.74 0.16 -12.20
N ASP A 72 -11.75 -0.58 -12.74
CA ASP A 72 -10.35 -0.47 -12.34
C ASP A 72 -9.64 0.51 -13.28
N ASP A 73 -9.41 1.71 -12.80
CA ASP A 73 -8.66 2.74 -13.49
C ASP A 73 -7.16 2.61 -13.11
N PHE A 74 -6.47 1.73 -13.84
CA PHE A 74 -5.04 1.44 -13.67
C PHE A 74 -4.62 1.18 -12.21
N GLY A 75 -5.36 0.33 -11.51
CA GLY A 75 -5.09 -0.07 -10.13
C GLY A 75 -5.81 0.78 -9.08
N ARG A 76 -6.66 1.71 -9.48
CA ARG A 76 -7.58 2.45 -8.61
C ARG A 76 -9.02 2.03 -8.92
N ILE A 77 -9.72 1.52 -7.92
CA ILE A 77 -11.16 1.26 -8.07
C ILE A 77 -11.92 2.59 -8.04
N ILE A 78 -12.66 2.84 -9.09
CA ILE A 78 -13.65 3.91 -9.15
C ILE A 78 -15.02 3.24 -8.96
N LYS A 79 -15.77 3.77 -8.01
CA LYS A 79 -17.13 3.32 -7.73
C LYS A 79 -18.06 4.51 -7.89
N ASP A 80 -19.01 4.36 -8.78
CA ASP A 80 -20.08 5.32 -9.00
C ASP A 80 -21.43 4.67 -8.70
N VAL A 81 -22.31 5.40 -8.05
CA VAL A 81 -23.65 4.93 -7.69
C VAL A 81 -24.65 5.98 -8.15
N GLU A 82 -25.47 5.62 -9.10
CA GLU A 82 -26.51 6.50 -9.63
C GLU A 82 -27.86 5.80 -9.68
N THR A 83 -28.92 6.58 -9.75
CA THR A 83 -30.27 6.08 -9.99
C THR A 83 -30.65 6.33 -11.43
N GLU A 84 -31.04 5.26 -12.11
CA GLU A 84 -31.62 5.35 -13.45
C GLU A 84 -33.13 5.11 -13.37
N LYS A 85 -33.90 5.83 -14.22
CA LYS A 85 -35.34 5.72 -14.30
C LYS A 85 -35.81 5.67 -15.75
N LEU A 86 -36.74 4.77 -16.01
CA LEU A 86 -37.39 4.60 -17.31
C LEU A 86 -38.88 4.96 -17.23
N ASP A 87 -39.30 6.01 -17.90
CA ASP A 87 -40.70 6.41 -18.03
C ASP A 87 -41.13 6.24 -19.49
N LEU A 88 -41.80 5.12 -19.80
CA LEU A 88 -42.27 4.82 -21.16
C LEU A 88 -43.45 5.70 -21.57
N ALA A 89 -44.30 6.14 -20.64
CA ALA A 89 -45.44 7.02 -20.93
C ALA A 89 -44.98 8.45 -21.26
N GLY A 90 -44.01 8.96 -20.50
CA GLY A 90 -43.37 10.24 -20.75
C GLY A 90 -42.30 10.21 -21.83
N ARG A 91 -41.91 9.01 -22.31
CA ARG A 91 -40.80 8.79 -23.25
C ARG A 91 -39.49 9.37 -22.78
N THR A 92 -39.19 9.21 -21.48
CA THR A 92 -37.97 9.72 -20.88
C THR A 92 -37.17 8.61 -20.21
N PHE A 93 -35.83 8.73 -20.26
CA PHE A 93 -34.87 7.92 -19.50
C PHE A 93 -33.97 8.88 -18.72
N THR A 94 -33.93 8.74 -17.41
CA THR A 94 -33.13 9.59 -16.54
C THR A 94 -31.94 8.80 -16.01
N GLN A 95 -30.73 9.38 -16.07
CA GLN A 95 -29.50 8.84 -15.50
C GLN A 95 -28.82 9.91 -14.67
N GLY A 96 -28.79 9.75 -13.33
CA GLY A 96 -28.39 10.81 -12.42
C GLY A 96 -29.21 12.10 -12.67
N ASP A 97 -28.54 13.20 -12.94
CA ASP A 97 -29.15 14.50 -13.26
C ASP A 97 -29.45 14.70 -14.76
N SER A 98 -29.13 13.72 -15.60
CA SER A 98 -29.32 13.81 -17.05
C SER A 98 -30.60 13.13 -17.51
N GLU A 99 -31.37 13.80 -18.39
CA GLU A 99 -32.58 13.27 -19.00
C GLU A 99 -32.38 13.05 -20.52
N PHE A 100 -32.89 11.95 -21.03
CA PHE A 100 -32.79 11.52 -22.41
C PHE A 100 -34.19 11.20 -22.96
N GLU A 101 -34.45 11.55 -24.24
CA GLU A 101 -35.65 11.14 -24.95
C GLU A 101 -35.52 9.68 -25.40
N ILE A 102 -36.56 8.87 -25.18
CA ILE A 102 -36.69 7.51 -25.72
C ILE A 102 -37.16 7.58 -27.15
N VAL A 103 -36.25 7.37 -28.13
CA VAL A 103 -36.58 7.35 -29.56
C VAL A 103 -37.26 6.04 -29.95
N SER A 104 -36.73 4.92 -29.46
CA SER A 104 -37.35 3.60 -29.63
C SER A 104 -37.15 2.72 -28.40
N TYR A 105 -38.16 1.90 -28.13
CA TYR A 105 -38.12 0.84 -27.14
C TYR A 105 -38.69 -0.43 -27.78
N GLU A 106 -37.80 -1.38 -28.03
CA GLU A 106 -38.13 -2.66 -28.65
C GLU A 106 -37.65 -3.80 -27.72
N LYS A 107 -38.10 -5.03 -27.97
CA LYS A 107 -37.63 -6.17 -27.19
C LYS A 107 -36.12 -6.30 -27.30
N GLY A 108 -35.42 -6.11 -26.16
CA GLY A 108 -33.96 -6.21 -26.08
C GLY A 108 -33.18 -4.99 -26.56
N LYS A 109 -33.85 -3.86 -26.89
CA LYS A 109 -33.15 -2.65 -27.37
C LYS A 109 -33.86 -1.36 -26.98
N ILE A 110 -33.10 -0.38 -26.51
CA ILE A 110 -33.55 0.99 -26.22
C ILE A 110 -32.61 1.94 -26.97
N VAL A 111 -33.19 2.95 -27.65
CA VAL A 111 -32.42 4.05 -28.25
C VAL A 111 -32.83 5.36 -27.61
N LEU A 112 -31.85 6.09 -27.11
CA LEU A 112 -31.98 7.34 -26.39
C LEU A 112 -31.27 8.47 -27.14
N LEU A 113 -31.86 9.66 -27.14
CA LEU A 113 -31.22 10.90 -27.60
C LEU A 113 -31.18 11.90 -26.43
N GLY A 114 -30.11 12.68 -26.38
CA GLY A 114 -29.93 13.74 -25.42
C GLY A 114 -28.74 14.62 -25.77
N SER A 115 -28.37 15.50 -24.89
CA SER A 115 -27.17 16.32 -25.01
C SER A 115 -26.45 16.41 -23.64
N GLY A 116 -25.17 16.69 -23.66
CA GLY A 116 -24.40 16.87 -22.42
C GLY A 116 -22.95 17.22 -22.72
N GLN A 117 -22.18 17.38 -21.65
CA GLN A 117 -20.79 17.78 -21.74
C GLN A 117 -19.94 16.66 -22.38
N ASP A 118 -19.11 17.03 -23.35
CA ASP A 118 -18.07 16.19 -23.94
C ASP A 118 -16.79 17.04 -24.13
N GLY A 119 -15.86 16.93 -23.19
CA GLY A 119 -14.76 17.87 -23.05
C GLY A 119 -15.28 19.25 -22.64
N ASP A 120 -14.88 20.29 -23.38
CA ASP A 120 -15.28 21.68 -23.11
C ASP A 120 -16.57 22.11 -23.82
N LYS A 121 -17.26 21.19 -24.50
CA LYS A 121 -18.44 21.48 -25.32
C LYS A 121 -19.64 20.67 -24.89
N VAL A 122 -20.83 21.24 -25.10
CA VAL A 122 -22.10 20.51 -25.05
C VAL A 122 -22.36 19.90 -26.41
N GLU A 123 -22.43 18.58 -26.49
CA GLU A 123 -22.62 17.82 -27.72
C GLU A 123 -23.90 16.97 -27.67
N PRO A 124 -24.52 16.69 -28.81
CA PRO A 124 -25.62 15.73 -28.89
C PRO A 124 -25.09 14.31 -28.62
N PHE A 125 -25.87 13.51 -27.90
CA PHE A 125 -25.57 12.11 -27.66
C PHE A 125 -26.68 11.20 -28.18
N ARG A 126 -26.26 10.05 -28.75
CA ARG A 126 -27.11 8.89 -28.95
C ARG A 126 -26.61 7.75 -28.07
N LYS A 127 -27.50 7.20 -27.25
CA LYS A 127 -27.20 5.99 -26.45
C LYS A 127 -28.06 4.85 -27.03
N THR A 128 -27.42 3.70 -27.28
CA THR A 128 -28.09 2.45 -27.63
C THR A 128 -27.82 1.43 -26.55
N ILE A 129 -28.88 0.94 -25.92
CA ILE A 129 -28.81 -0.12 -24.91
C ILE A 129 -29.33 -1.40 -25.54
N THR A 130 -28.51 -2.43 -25.63
CA THR A 130 -28.92 -3.75 -26.10
C THR A 130 -28.82 -4.74 -24.96
N PHE A 131 -29.85 -5.53 -24.71
CA PHE A 131 -29.90 -6.37 -23.51
C PHE A 131 -30.72 -7.65 -23.71
N ASP A 132 -30.30 -8.68 -23.01
CA ASP A 132 -31.06 -9.88 -22.73
C ASP A 132 -30.80 -10.35 -21.29
N GLU A 133 -31.15 -11.59 -20.96
CA GLU A 133 -30.93 -12.15 -19.62
C GLU A 133 -29.44 -12.38 -19.30
N ASN A 134 -28.55 -12.45 -20.30
CA ASN A 134 -27.13 -12.82 -20.17
C ASN A 134 -26.16 -11.77 -20.67
N THR A 135 -26.61 -10.85 -21.52
CA THR A 135 -25.78 -9.81 -22.14
C THR A 135 -26.39 -8.42 -21.96
N LEU A 136 -25.53 -7.42 -21.76
CA LEU A 136 -25.92 -6.03 -21.59
C LEU A 136 -24.83 -5.13 -22.20
N ASP A 137 -25.23 -4.35 -23.21
CA ASP A 137 -24.35 -3.48 -23.98
C ASP A 137 -24.90 -2.06 -23.99
N PHE A 138 -24.05 -1.07 -23.67
CA PHE A 138 -24.35 0.36 -23.71
C PHE A 138 -23.38 1.03 -24.67
N LEU A 139 -23.83 1.40 -25.86
CA LEU A 139 -23.05 2.21 -26.78
C LEU A 139 -23.46 3.67 -26.68
N LYS A 140 -22.50 4.55 -26.41
CA LYS A 140 -22.67 6.01 -26.46
C LYS A 140 -21.89 6.58 -27.64
N GLU A 141 -22.58 7.36 -28.45
CA GLU A 141 -22.03 8.09 -29.59
C GLU A 141 -22.28 9.59 -29.39
N THR A 142 -21.40 10.42 -29.94
CA THR A 142 -21.47 11.88 -29.83
C THR A 142 -21.30 12.53 -31.18
N ARG A 143 -21.71 13.82 -31.33
CA ARG A 143 -21.55 14.65 -32.52
C ARG A 143 -22.39 14.19 -33.71
N THR A 144 -22.42 14.99 -34.75
CA THR A 144 -23.12 14.67 -36.00
C THR A 144 -22.17 14.85 -37.19
N PRO A 145 -21.86 13.83 -38.00
CA PRO A 145 -22.40 12.45 -37.90
C PRO A 145 -21.92 11.72 -36.65
N TRP A 146 -22.70 10.74 -36.18
CA TRP A 146 -22.44 10.01 -34.93
C TRP A 146 -21.05 9.38 -34.92
N GLN A 147 -20.30 9.68 -33.87
CA GLN A 147 -18.95 9.16 -33.61
C GLN A 147 -18.93 8.39 -32.29
N PHE A 148 -18.18 7.31 -32.26
CA PHE A 148 -17.97 6.51 -31.06
C PHE A 148 -17.44 7.38 -29.90
N ARG A 149 -18.06 7.29 -28.73
CA ARG A 149 -17.61 7.93 -27.50
C ARG A 149 -17.16 6.92 -26.45
N ASN A 150 -18.04 5.99 -26.07
CA ASN A 150 -17.73 4.86 -25.21
C ASN A 150 -18.71 3.70 -25.45
N GLN A 151 -18.28 2.51 -25.06
CA GLN A 151 -19.10 1.30 -25.06
C GLN A 151 -18.81 0.47 -23.81
N LEU A 152 -19.86 0.04 -23.15
CA LEU A 152 -19.81 -0.88 -22.02
C LEU A 152 -20.42 -2.20 -22.47
N THR A 153 -19.61 -3.26 -22.55
CA THR A 153 -20.03 -4.60 -22.97
C THR A 153 -19.91 -5.57 -21.79
N LEU A 154 -21.02 -6.13 -21.37
CA LEU A 154 -21.13 -6.90 -20.12
C LEU A 154 -21.78 -8.27 -20.36
N LYS A 155 -21.38 -9.23 -19.53
CA LYS A 155 -22.01 -10.54 -19.36
C LYS A 155 -22.49 -10.70 -17.94
N ARG A 156 -23.61 -11.40 -17.76
CA ARG A 156 -24.15 -11.69 -16.42
C ARG A 156 -23.17 -12.56 -15.64
N THR A 157 -23.00 -12.24 -14.37
CA THR A 157 -22.22 -13.05 -13.41
C THR A 157 -23.00 -13.25 -12.12
N ASN A 158 -22.71 -14.34 -11.43
CA ASN A 158 -23.23 -14.57 -10.08
C ASN A 158 -22.39 -13.88 -9.01
N GLU A 159 -21.24 -13.33 -9.37
CA GLU A 159 -20.32 -12.75 -8.44
C GLU A 159 -20.61 -11.26 -8.20
N ASN A 160 -20.88 -10.88 -6.93
CA ASN A 160 -20.82 -9.49 -6.49
C ASN A 160 -19.38 -9.19 -6.08
N VAL A 161 -18.65 -8.45 -6.91
CA VAL A 161 -17.22 -8.15 -6.71
C VAL A 161 -16.94 -7.32 -5.46
N LEU A 162 -17.93 -6.58 -4.96
CA LEU A 162 -17.83 -5.79 -3.71
C LEU A 162 -18.24 -6.58 -2.46
N ALA A 163 -18.83 -7.78 -2.62
CA ALA A 163 -19.21 -8.59 -1.47
C ALA A 163 -17.98 -9.14 -0.75
N LYS A 164 -18.07 -9.21 0.57
CA LYS A 164 -17.05 -9.89 1.39
C LYS A 164 -16.94 -11.35 0.95
N LYS A 165 -15.72 -11.80 0.72
CA LYS A 165 -15.44 -13.17 0.29
C LYS A 165 -15.14 -14.08 1.46
N THR A 166 -15.50 -15.35 1.29
CA THR A 166 -15.13 -16.46 2.18
C THR A 166 -14.55 -17.57 1.30
N PHE A 167 -13.45 -18.15 1.72
CA PHE A 167 -12.76 -19.21 1.00
C PHE A 167 -12.94 -20.54 1.72
N SER A 168 -13.22 -21.59 0.96
CA SER A 168 -13.31 -22.96 1.48
C SER A 168 -11.93 -23.50 1.87
N SER A 169 -11.89 -24.52 2.72
CA SER A 169 -10.65 -25.20 3.10
C SER A 169 -9.87 -25.75 1.91
N ALA A 170 -10.54 -26.22 0.86
CA ALA A 170 -9.90 -26.71 -0.36
C ALA A 170 -9.17 -25.58 -1.12
N GLN A 171 -9.80 -24.41 -1.28
CA GLN A 171 -9.18 -23.23 -1.88
C GLN A 171 -7.99 -22.75 -1.07
N LEU A 172 -8.12 -22.72 0.26
CA LEU A 172 -7.05 -22.30 1.17
C LEU A 172 -5.88 -23.29 1.19
N LYS A 173 -6.13 -24.57 1.00
CA LYS A 173 -5.07 -25.58 0.86
C LYS A 173 -4.25 -25.36 -0.42
N GLU A 174 -4.91 -25.09 -1.54
CA GLU A 174 -4.21 -24.77 -2.80
C GLU A 174 -3.36 -23.50 -2.66
N ASP A 175 -3.91 -22.43 -2.06
CA ASP A 175 -3.17 -21.19 -1.76
C ASP A 175 -1.94 -21.48 -0.88
N PHE A 176 -2.09 -22.29 0.15
CA PHE A 176 -1.01 -22.70 1.05
C PHE A 176 0.08 -23.50 0.34
N ASP A 177 -0.27 -24.45 -0.52
CA ASP A 177 0.69 -25.28 -1.23
C ASP A 177 1.55 -24.45 -2.19
N VAL A 178 0.91 -23.54 -2.93
CA VAL A 178 1.61 -22.59 -3.81
C VAL A 178 2.51 -21.64 -3.00
N PHE A 179 2.01 -21.09 -1.90
CA PHE A 179 2.77 -20.23 -1.01
C PHE A 179 4.03 -20.91 -0.45
N LYS A 180 3.86 -22.07 0.18
CA LYS A 180 4.95 -22.86 0.78
C LYS A 180 6.01 -23.22 -0.27
N LYS A 181 5.57 -23.76 -1.41
CA LYS A 181 6.45 -24.18 -2.51
C LYS A 181 7.26 -23.00 -3.05
N THR A 182 6.60 -21.84 -3.24
CA THR A 182 7.28 -20.65 -3.78
C THR A 182 8.33 -20.10 -2.80
N LEU A 183 7.99 -19.96 -1.53
CA LEU A 183 8.94 -19.47 -0.53
C LEU A 183 10.17 -20.37 -0.41
N ILE A 184 9.99 -21.69 -0.34
CA ILE A 184 11.10 -22.66 -0.24
C ILE A 184 11.97 -22.63 -1.50
N ALA A 185 11.37 -22.49 -2.68
CA ALA A 185 12.12 -22.49 -3.95
C ALA A 185 12.89 -21.20 -4.20
N ILE A 186 12.29 -20.04 -3.89
CA ILE A 186 12.77 -18.74 -4.41
C ILE A 186 13.33 -17.84 -3.31
N HIS A 187 12.73 -17.79 -2.10
CA HIS A 187 13.09 -16.79 -1.11
C HIS A 187 14.53 -16.93 -0.61
N PRO A 188 15.42 -15.94 -0.85
CA PRO A 188 16.86 -16.11 -0.62
C PRO A 188 17.24 -16.15 0.86
N GLY A 189 16.49 -15.50 1.74
CA GLY A 189 16.78 -15.42 3.17
C GLY A 189 15.90 -16.30 4.07
N ILE A 190 15.16 -17.28 3.52
CA ILE A 190 14.16 -18.05 4.28
C ILE A 190 14.75 -18.83 5.47
N TYR A 191 16.00 -19.23 5.37
CA TYR A 191 16.73 -19.97 6.41
C TYR A 191 17.77 -19.12 7.16
N ARG A 192 17.74 -17.77 7.02
CA ARG A 192 18.71 -16.91 7.70
C ARG A 192 18.47 -16.87 9.22
N TYR A 193 17.21 -16.77 9.62
CA TYR A 193 16.79 -16.69 11.02
C TYR A 193 15.97 -17.90 11.47
N ASN A 194 15.72 -18.85 10.59
CA ASN A 194 14.96 -20.06 10.84
C ASN A 194 15.75 -21.29 10.43
N THR A 195 15.68 -22.37 11.21
CA THR A 195 16.09 -23.68 10.71
C THR A 195 14.97 -24.29 9.85
N PRO A 196 15.28 -25.27 8.96
CA PRO A 196 14.23 -25.98 8.22
C PRO A 196 13.14 -26.56 9.13
N GLU A 197 13.52 -27.11 10.28
CA GLU A 197 12.60 -27.73 11.25
C GLU A 197 11.72 -26.68 11.94
N SER A 198 12.28 -25.50 12.30
CA SER A 198 11.50 -24.40 12.89
C SER A 198 10.50 -23.82 11.91
N LEU A 199 10.93 -23.65 10.65
CA LEU A 199 10.08 -23.12 9.60
C LEU A 199 8.95 -24.12 9.24
N GLU A 200 9.25 -25.42 9.21
CA GLU A 200 8.22 -26.46 8.97
C GLU A 200 7.15 -26.45 10.07
N LYS A 201 7.50 -26.20 11.33
CA LYS A 201 6.52 -26.03 12.42
C LYS A 201 5.61 -24.82 12.17
N GLU A 202 6.17 -23.69 11.68
CA GLU A 202 5.36 -22.52 11.35
C GLU A 202 4.44 -22.79 10.14
N PHE A 203 4.90 -23.53 9.11
CA PHE A 203 4.06 -23.96 8.00
C PHE A 203 2.92 -24.87 8.48
N ALA A 204 3.21 -25.86 9.31
CA ALA A 204 2.19 -26.74 9.88
C ALA A 204 1.16 -25.97 10.74
N ALA A 205 1.61 -24.98 11.49
CA ALA A 205 0.73 -24.11 12.28
C ALA A 205 -0.18 -23.25 11.39
N LEU A 206 0.33 -22.72 10.26
CA LEU A 206 -0.49 -22.01 9.28
C LEU A 206 -1.49 -22.96 8.63
N GLU A 207 -1.04 -24.11 8.11
CA GLU A 207 -1.90 -25.11 7.45
C GLU A 207 -3.06 -25.54 8.35
N ASN A 208 -2.79 -25.73 9.65
CA ASN A 208 -3.83 -26.09 10.60
C ASN A 208 -4.91 -25.02 10.75
N LYS A 209 -4.55 -23.73 10.68
CA LYS A 209 -5.51 -22.61 10.72
C LYS A 209 -6.35 -22.51 9.45
N LEU A 210 -5.84 -22.99 8.31
CA LEU A 210 -6.51 -22.96 7.01
C LEU A 210 -7.48 -24.14 6.77
N LYS A 211 -7.65 -25.03 7.73
CA LYS A 211 -8.54 -26.21 7.60
C LYS A 211 -10.04 -25.89 7.60
N ASN A 212 -10.42 -24.69 8.04
CA ASN A 212 -11.80 -24.23 8.06
C ASN A 212 -12.02 -23.12 7.04
N PRO A 213 -13.25 -22.89 6.57
CA PRO A 213 -13.56 -21.72 5.75
C PRO A 213 -13.20 -20.43 6.49
N LEU A 214 -12.58 -19.46 5.80
CA LEU A 214 -12.13 -18.19 6.35
C LEU A 214 -12.54 -17.02 5.46
N SER A 215 -12.85 -15.90 6.09
CA SER A 215 -13.05 -14.63 5.39
C SER A 215 -11.76 -14.14 4.75
N GLU A 216 -11.88 -13.27 3.74
CA GLU A 216 -10.75 -12.65 3.05
C GLU A 216 -9.82 -11.90 4.02
N ALA A 217 -10.38 -11.22 5.02
CA ALA A 217 -9.61 -10.52 6.05
C ALA A 217 -8.78 -11.48 6.92
N GLU A 218 -9.37 -12.60 7.34
CA GLU A 218 -8.65 -13.63 8.11
C GLU A 218 -7.54 -14.27 7.30
N VAL A 219 -7.77 -14.57 6.03
CA VAL A 219 -6.76 -15.13 5.11
C VAL A 219 -5.60 -14.15 4.95
N PHE A 220 -5.90 -12.86 4.65
CA PHE A 220 -4.88 -11.83 4.52
C PHE A 220 -4.04 -11.69 5.81
N LEU A 221 -4.68 -11.69 6.97
CA LEU A 221 -3.99 -11.63 8.27
C LEU A 221 -3.11 -12.86 8.52
N LEU A 222 -3.57 -14.07 8.20
CA LEU A 222 -2.79 -15.30 8.44
C LEU A 222 -1.52 -15.35 7.59
N PHE A 223 -1.59 -15.00 6.29
CA PHE A 223 -0.41 -14.91 5.45
C PHE A 223 0.52 -13.76 5.88
N SER A 224 -0.03 -12.62 6.29
CA SER A 224 0.77 -11.52 6.85
C SER A 224 1.50 -11.93 8.13
N GLN A 225 0.84 -12.67 9.03
CA GLN A 225 1.45 -13.19 10.26
C GLN A 225 2.55 -14.23 9.98
N PHE A 226 2.38 -15.04 8.93
CA PHE A 226 3.41 -15.98 8.53
C PHE A 226 4.65 -15.26 7.97
N THR A 227 4.47 -14.25 7.12
CA THR A 227 5.61 -13.52 6.53
C THR A 227 6.46 -12.83 7.60
N GLU A 228 5.87 -12.41 8.72
CA GLU A 228 6.62 -11.90 9.89
C GLU A 228 7.60 -12.94 10.44
N LYS A 229 7.25 -14.25 10.43
CA LYS A 229 8.11 -15.33 10.92
C LYS A 229 9.38 -15.53 10.10
N ILE A 230 9.39 -15.10 8.85
CA ILE A 230 10.59 -15.15 7.99
C ILE A 230 11.65 -14.16 8.46
N LYS A 231 11.25 -13.10 9.18
CA LYS A 231 12.13 -12.02 9.67
C LYS A 231 12.92 -11.34 8.56
N CYS A 232 12.22 -11.07 7.45
CA CYS A 232 12.74 -10.35 6.30
C CYS A 232 11.98 -9.04 6.10
N GLY A 233 12.69 -7.92 6.14
CA GLY A 233 12.13 -6.58 5.96
C GLY A 233 11.51 -6.33 4.57
N HIS A 234 11.78 -7.20 3.60
CA HIS A 234 11.32 -7.08 2.21
C HIS A 234 10.31 -8.17 1.80
N THR A 235 9.86 -9.02 2.74
CA THR A 235 8.86 -10.07 2.47
C THR A 235 7.62 -9.84 3.30
N TYR A 236 6.48 -9.61 2.68
CA TYR A 236 5.21 -9.41 3.37
C TYR A 236 4.03 -9.41 2.39
N ALA A 237 2.82 -9.66 2.90
CA ALA A 237 1.60 -9.40 2.15
C ALA A 237 1.42 -7.87 2.07
N ASN A 238 1.97 -7.27 1.02
CA ASN A 238 2.04 -5.82 0.88
C ASN A 238 0.65 -5.22 0.60
N PRO A 239 0.05 -4.44 1.51
CA PRO A 239 -1.28 -3.88 1.30
C PRO A 239 -1.40 -3.00 0.05
N TYR A 240 -0.30 -2.39 -0.40
CA TYR A 240 -0.28 -1.53 -1.59
C TYR A 240 -0.31 -2.31 -2.90
N ASN A 241 0.29 -3.49 -2.91
CA ASN A 241 0.39 -4.32 -4.11
C ASN A 241 -0.81 -5.25 -4.26
N GLN A 242 -1.70 -5.34 -3.22
CA GLN A 242 -2.90 -6.14 -3.35
C GLN A 242 -3.74 -5.70 -4.55
N ASN A 243 -4.39 -6.67 -5.21
CA ASN A 243 -5.36 -6.39 -6.25
C ASN A 243 -6.35 -5.30 -5.79
N SER A 244 -6.71 -4.41 -6.69
CA SER A 244 -7.56 -3.25 -6.40
C SER A 244 -8.90 -3.62 -5.73
N LEU A 245 -9.55 -4.71 -6.16
CA LEU A 245 -10.78 -5.20 -5.54
C LEU A 245 -10.56 -5.76 -4.12
N VAL A 246 -9.43 -6.42 -3.87
CA VAL A 246 -9.05 -6.86 -2.51
C VAL A 246 -8.87 -5.63 -1.62
N ARG A 247 -8.17 -4.61 -2.11
CA ARG A 247 -8.00 -3.33 -1.38
C ARG A 247 -9.33 -2.65 -1.11
N GLU A 248 -10.22 -2.61 -2.10
CA GLU A 248 -11.55 -2.02 -1.96
C GLU A 248 -12.35 -2.71 -0.84
N ARG A 249 -12.36 -4.06 -0.82
CA ARG A 249 -13.13 -4.82 0.17
C ARG A 249 -12.55 -4.78 1.58
N LEU A 250 -11.21 -4.75 1.71
CA LEU A 250 -10.53 -4.84 3.01
C LEU A 250 -10.27 -3.48 3.65
N PHE A 251 -9.99 -2.46 2.83
CA PHE A 251 -9.39 -1.22 3.31
C PHE A 251 -10.14 0.04 2.93
N ASN A 252 -11.23 -0.05 2.15
CA ASN A 252 -12.03 1.12 1.86
C ASN A 252 -13.12 1.33 2.92
N GLY A 253 -13.41 2.59 3.25
CA GLY A 253 -14.47 2.98 4.16
C GLY A 253 -14.02 3.92 5.29
N LYS A 254 -14.99 4.24 6.18
CA LYS A 254 -14.76 5.06 7.38
C LYS A 254 -14.22 4.20 8.51
N ILE A 255 -12.95 3.85 8.42
CA ILE A 255 -12.26 2.94 9.34
C ILE A 255 -10.94 3.51 9.88
N TYR A 256 -10.57 4.73 9.49
CA TYR A 256 -9.29 5.33 9.83
C TYR A 256 -9.38 6.27 11.01
N LEU A 257 -8.37 6.15 11.90
CA LEU A 257 -8.23 6.99 13.08
C LEU A 257 -7.91 8.44 12.65
N PRO A 258 -8.62 9.48 13.15
CA PRO A 258 -8.39 10.86 12.75
C PRO A 258 -7.20 11.52 13.47
N TYR A 259 -6.16 10.75 13.78
CA TYR A 259 -4.91 11.22 14.38
C TYR A 259 -3.71 10.72 13.60
N TYR A 260 -2.68 11.57 13.51
CA TYR A 260 -1.32 11.09 13.30
C TYR A 260 -0.60 11.03 14.66
N PHE A 261 0.32 10.07 14.79
CA PHE A 261 0.98 9.81 16.06
C PHE A 261 2.36 9.15 15.87
N ARG A 262 3.15 9.24 16.92
CA ARG A 262 4.39 8.47 17.11
C ARG A 262 4.22 7.43 18.21
N ILE A 263 5.03 6.37 18.18
CA ILE A 263 5.09 5.38 19.24
C ILE A 263 6.40 5.58 19.99
N VAL A 264 6.29 6.02 21.26
CA VAL A 264 7.45 6.31 22.11
C VAL A 264 7.32 5.51 23.39
N GLY A 265 8.27 4.58 23.63
CA GLY A 265 8.24 3.71 24.81
C GLY A 265 6.98 2.86 24.91
N GLY A 266 6.43 2.41 23.77
CA GLY A 266 5.19 1.61 23.71
C GLY A 266 3.89 2.41 23.89
N LYS A 267 3.94 3.74 23.88
CA LYS A 267 2.81 4.66 24.03
C LYS A 267 2.49 5.32 22.68
N ILE A 268 1.22 5.49 22.35
CA ILE A 268 0.78 6.28 21.19
C ILE A 268 0.70 7.75 21.61
N ILE A 269 1.53 8.60 21.02
CA ILE A 269 1.63 10.03 21.30
C ILE A 269 1.17 10.82 20.08
N VAL A 270 0.11 11.59 20.22
CA VAL A 270 -0.51 12.38 19.14
C VAL A 270 0.44 13.46 18.63
N THR A 271 0.64 13.48 17.32
CA THR A 271 1.42 14.53 16.64
C THR A 271 0.53 15.55 15.94
N GLU A 272 -0.54 15.08 15.30
CA GLU A 272 -1.52 15.90 14.56
C GLU A 272 -2.92 15.32 14.75
N ASN A 273 -3.93 16.19 14.67
CA ASN A 273 -5.33 15.90 14.99
C ASN A 273 -6.27 16.40 13.88
N ALA A 274 -6.93 15.50 13.15
CA ALA A 274 -7.98 15.79 12.16
C ALA A 274 -9.40 15.74 12.75
N SER A 275 -9.55 15.33 14.02
CA SER A 275 -10.87 15.22 14.66
C SER A 275 -11.42 16.57 15.11
N SER A 276 -12.72 16.63 15.38
CA SER A 276 -13.38 17.83 15.90
C SER A 276 -13.04 18.15 17.35
N ASN A 277 -12.35 17.24 18.07
CA ASN A 277 -11.95 17.51 19.45
C ASN A 277 -10.66 18.33 19.55
N ASP A 278 -10.39 18.85 20.74
CA ASP A 278 -9.27 19.72 21.07
C ASP A 278 -8.07 18.99 21.70
N LEU A 279 -7.93 17.67 21.46
CA LEU A 279 -6.81 16.90 22.02
C LEU A 279 -5.48 17.47 21.53
N SER A 280 -4.62 17.88 22.46
CA SER A 280 -3.39 18.60 22.15
C SER A 280 -2.30 17.69 21.62
N LYS A 281 -1.38 18.25 20.81
CA LYS A 281 -0.13 17.58 20.42
C LYS A 281 0.66 17.15 21.66
N GLY A 282 1.22 15.93 21.64
CA GLY A 282 1.90 15.34 22.79
C GLY A 282 0.99 14.52 23.71
N SER A 283 -0.33 14.54 23.50
CA SER A 283 -1.27 13.74 24.28
C SER A 283 -1.05 12.23 24.06
N GLU A 284 -1.20 11.45 25.14
CA GLU A 284 -1.09 9.99 25.08
C GLU A 284 -2.47 9.36 24.88
N ILE A 285 -2.66 8.59 23.81
CA ILE A 285 -3.83 7.71 23.65
C ILE A 285 -3.55 6.43 24.47
N THR A 286 -4.42 6.12 25.43
CA THR A 286 -4.27 4.96 26.32
C THR A 286 -5.14 3.76 25.92
N LYS A 287 -6.33 4.04 25.32
CA LYS A 287 -7.22 3.00 24.76
C LYS A 287 -7.92 3.49 23.49
N ILE A 288 -8.19 2.54 22.60
CA ILE A 288 -9.03 2.70 21.41
C ILE A 288 -10.10 1.62 21.46
N ASN A 289 -11.39 2.01 21.37
CA ASN A 289 -12.54 1.10 21.47
C ASN A 289 -12.49 0.18 22.71
N GLY A 290 -12.09 0.74 23.86
CA GLY A 290 -11.94 0.01 25.11
C GLY A 290 -10.70 -0.88 25.21
N VAL A 291 -9.95 -1.09 24.11
CA VAL A 291 -8.74 -1.92 24.08
C VAL A 291 -7.52 -1.08 24.43
N ALA A 292 -6.73 -1.54 25.41
CA ALA A 292 -5.49 -0.86 25.81
C ALA A 292 -4.49 -0.81 24.65
N VAL A 293 -3.81 0.34 24.46
CA VAL A 293 -2.81 0.56 23.41
C VAL A 293 -1.72 -0.51 23.43
N LYS A 294 -1.26 -0.92 24.61
CA LYS A 294 -0.28 -2.01 24.74
C LYS A 294 -0.73 -3.28 24.01
N ARG A 295 -1.98 -3.72 24.22
CA ARG A 295 -2.55 -4.91 23.56
C ARG A 295 -2.72 -4.71 22.05
N ILE A 296 -3.07 -3.50 21.62
CA ILE A 296 -3.17 -3.15 20.20
C ILE A 296 -1.79 -3.30 19.55
N ILE A 297 -0.77 -2.68 20.12
CA ILE A 297 0.62 -2.76 19.63
C ILE A 297 1.11 -4.22 19.59
N GLU A 298 0.94 -4.98 20.67
CA GLU A 298 1.31 -6.40 20.73
C GLU A 298 0.66 -7.20 19.58
N LYS A 299 -0.61 -6.94 19.29
CA LYS A 299 -1.32 -7.61 18.20
C LYS A 299 -0.81 -7.17 16.83
N LEU A 300 -0.59 -5.87 16.62
CA LEU A 300 -0.09 -5.33 15.36
C LEU A 300 1.36 -5.75 15.08
N LEU A 301 2.20 -5.92 16.10
CA LEU A 301 3.56 -6.45 15.95
C LEU A 301 3.59 -7.86 15.32
N THR A 302 2.50 -8.63 15.35
CA THR A 302 2.45 -9.94 14.71
C THR A 302 2.40 -9.89 13.17
N VAL A 303 2.26 -8.71 12.59
CA VAL A 303 2.19 -8.49 11.12
C VAL A 303 3.22 -7.45 10.64
N THR A 304 4.04 -6.90 11.53
CA THR A 304 5.11 -5.97 11.15
C THR A 304 6.32 -6.74 10.64
N LYS A 305 6.91 -6.25 9.55
CA LYS A 305 8.11 -6.84 8.96
C LYS A 305 9.38 -6.17 9.48
N ALA A 306 10.46 -6.92 9.58
CA ALA A 306 11.80 -6.41 9.88
C ALA A 306 12.87 -7.45 9.55
N ASP A 307 14.10 -7.03 9.35
CA ASP A 307 15.24 -7.94 9.21
C ASP A 307 15.74 -8.36 10.61
N GLY A 308 15.78 -9.66 10.88
CA GLY A 308 16.30 -10.22 12.13
C GLY A 308 15.41 -10.05 13.35
N THR A 309 16.02 -10.20 14.53
CA THR A 309 15.32 -10.18 15.83
C THR A 309 15.54 -8.89 16.63
N SER A 310 16.59 -8.13 16.32
CA SER A 310 17.06 -6.96 17.06
C SER A 310 16.34 -5.65 16.72
N THR A 311 15.23 -5.69 15.98
CA THR A 311 14.64 -4.54 15.30
C THR A 311 13.27 -4.13 15.83
N LEU A 312 13.00 -4.30 17.14
CA LEU A 312 11.71 -3.93 17.75
C LEU A 312 11.34 -2.47 17.51
N GLU A 313 12.27 -1.54 17.68
CA GLU A 313 12.00 -0.10 17.47
C GLU A 313 11.64 0.21 16.00
N HIS A 314 12.26 -0.49 15.04
CA HIS A 314 11.87 -0.40 13.63
C HIS A 314 10.43 -0.90 13.39
N ARG A 315 10.07 -2.01 14.01
CA ARG A 315 8.71 -2.59 13.93
C ARG A 315 7.67 -1.65 14.54
N LEU A 316 7.98 -1.01 15.67
CA LEU A 316 7.13 0.01 16.29
C LEU A 316 7.02 1.25 15.40
N ASN A 317 8.12 1.71 14.81
CA ASN A 317 8.15 2.85 13.89
C ASN A 317 7.27 2.60 12.65
N SER A 318 7.24 1.38 12.11
CA SER A 318 6.38 1.02 10.97
C SER A 318 4.87 1.11 11.26
N LEU A 319 4.47 1.14 12.54
CA LEU A 319 3.10 1.37 12.98
C LEU A 319 2.75 2.84 13.17
N GLU A 320 3.73 3.75 13.16
CA GLU A 320 3.48 5.17 13.32
C GLU A 320 2.68 5.75 12.15
N LEU A 321 1.81 6.71 12.44
CA LEU A 321 1.08 7.45 11.43
C LEU A 321 1.66 8.85 11.32
N THR A 322 2.23 9.17 10.15
CA THR A 322 2.80 10.48 9.87
C THR A 322 2.26 11.02 8.56
N ARG A 323 2.07 12.33 8.51
CA ARG A 323 1.56 13.00 7.31
C ARG A 323 2.62 12.99 6.20
N PHE A 324 2.24 12.39 5.07
CA PHE A 324 3.08 12.34 3.88
C PHE A 324 2.20 12.11 2.64
N GLU A 325 2.61 12.58 1.46
CA GLU A 325 1.77 12.45 0.25
C GLU A 325 1.43 10.99 -0.10
N ALA A 326 2.33 10.06 0.15
CA ALA A 326 2.16 8.65 -0.18
C ALA A 326 1.66 7.76 0.97
N GLU A 327 1.70 8.21 2.23
CA GLU A 327 1.33 7.45 3.46
C GLU A 327 1.74 5.95 3.42
N ARG A 328 2.91 5.67 2.83
CA ARG A 328 3.23 4.36 2.26
C ARG A 328 3.49 3.25 3.27
N TYR A 329 3.88 3.56 4.48
CA TYR A 329 4.27 2.54 5.47
C TYR A 329 3.46 2.61 6.76
N ALA A 330 2.28 3.18 6.69
CA ALA A 330 1.36 3.29 7.80
C ALA A 330 0.68 1.94 8.08
N LEU A 331 1.43 0.96 8.60
CA LEU A 331 0.90 -0.39 8.84
C LEU A 331 -0.25 -0.40 9.86
N PHE A 332 -0.30 0.58 10.76
CA PHE A 332 -1.43 0.72 11.68
C PHE A 332 -2.75 0.83 10.92
N ASP A 333 -2.83 1.69 9.91
CA ASP A 333 -4.05 1.92 9.13
C ASP A 333 -4.54 0.67 8.40
N TRP A 334 -3.62 -0.18 7.94
CA TRP A 334 -3.95 -1.38 7.19
C TRP A 334 -4.40 -2.53 8.08
N TYR A 335 -3.73 -2.72 9.23
CA TYR A 335 -3.95 -3.89 10.06
C TYR A 335 -4.86 -3.65 11.27
N PHE A 336 -4.91 -2.42 11.79
CA PHE A 336 -5.77 -2.12 12.94
C PHE A 336 -7.25 -2.44 12.66
N PRO A 337 -7.86 -1.99 11.55
CA PRO A 337 -9.27 -2.29 11.27
C PRO A 337 -9.56 -3.79 11.06
N LEU A 338 -8.57 -4.56 10.63
CA LEU A 338 -8.72 -6.00 10.43
C LEU A 338 -8.70 -6.77 11.76
N PHE A 339 -7.89 -6.33 12.72
CA PHE A 339 -7.84 -6.95 14.06
C PHE A 339 -8.89 -6.39 15.02
N PHE A 340 -9.25 -5.13 14.87
CA PHE A 340 -10.16 -4.39 15.73
C PHE A 340 -11.16 -3.62 14.86
N PRO A 341 -12.18 -4.32 14.31
CA PRO A 341 -13.13 -3.71 13.39
C PRO A 341 -13.81 -2.47 13.98
N VAL A 342 -13.95 -1.45 13.15
CA VAL A 342 -14.66 -0.23 13.51
C VAL A 342 -16.14 -0.46 13.30
N THR A 343 -16.90 -0.41 14.38
CA THR A 343 -18.36 -0.49 14.35
C THR A 343 -18.97 0.91 14.40
N ASP A 344 -20.11 1.11 13.75
CA ASP A 344 -20.88 2.36 13.76
C ASP A 344 -20.12 3.61 13.28
N GLY A 345 -18.99 3.41 12.55
CA GLY A 345 -18.18 4.50 11.98
C GLY A 345 -17.60 5.46 13.02
N LYS A 346 -17.32 5.01 14.24
CA LYS A 346 -16.82 5.83 15.35
C LYS A 346 -15.71 5.10 16.11
N PHE A 347 -14.83 5.89 16.73
CA PHE A 347 -13.87 5.43 17.72
C PHE A 347 -14.23 5.96 19.11
N SER A 348 -14.14 5.11 20.13
CA SER A 348 -14.08 5.51 21.54
C SER A 348 -12.62 5.64 21.93
N ILE A 349 -12.19 6.83 22.35
CA ILE A 349 -10.79 7.13 22.69
C ILE A 349 -10.69 7.45 24.19
N GLU A 350 -9.76 6.79 24.88
CA GLU A 350 -9.26 7.25 26.17
C GLU A 350 -7.85 7.85 25.96
N ALA A 351 -7.65 9.06 26.45
CA ALA A 351 -6.38 9.77 26.30
C ALA A 351 -6.02 10.57 27.57
N ILE A 352 -4.73 10.83 27.74
CA ILE A 352 -4.20 11.80 28.71
C ILE A 352 -3.77 13.03 27.91
N ASP A 353 -4.48 14.13 28.11
CA ASP A 353 -4.19 15.38 27.41
C ASP A 353 -2.86 15.97 27.88
N PHE A 354 -1.99 16.33 26.93
CA PHE A 354 -0.64 16.83 27.23
C PHE A 354 -0.65 18.17 27.98
N SER A 355 -1.53 19.09 27.57
CA SER A 355 -1.58 20.45 28.12
C SER A 355 -2.18 20.48 29.53
N THR A 356 -3.27 19.74 29.75
CA THR A 356 -4.02 19.74 31.01
C THR A 356 -3.62 18.61 31.96
N LYS A 357 -2.91 17.60 31.46
CA LYS A 357 -2.57 16.35 32.17
C LYS A 357 -3.79 15.55 32.65
N LYS A 358 -4.98 15.88 32.15
CA LYS A 358 -6.22 15.21 32.55
C LYS A 358 -6.52 14.02 31.65
N LYS A 359 -7.04 12.96 32.25
CA LYS A 359 -7.60 11.83 31.52
C LYS A 359 -8.95 12.22 30.93
N ARG A 360 -9.15 11.91 29.63
CA ARG A 360 -10.39 12.22 28.89
C ARG A 360 -10.86 10.95 28.19
N THR A 361 -12.17 10.80 28.07
CA THR A 361 -12.82 9.76 27.26
C THR A 361 -13.86 10.43 26.38
N PHE A 362 -13.83 10.13 25.08
CA PHE A 362 -14.73 10.74 24.11
C PHE A 362 -14.91 9.83 22.88
N GLN A 363 -15.97 10.09 22.11
CA GLN A 363 -16.18 9.44 20.82
C GLN A 363 -15.85 10.40 19.69
N ILE A 364 -15.26 9.87 18.61
CA ILE A 364 -14.93 10.62 17.40
C ILE A 364 -15.36 9.83 16.17
N PRO A 365 -15.78 10.49 15.08
CA PRO A 365 -16.04 9.82 13.82
C PRO A 365 -14.76 9.13 13.29
N ALA A 366 -14.92 7.94 12.75
CA ALA A 366 -13.91 7.36 11.87
C ALA A 366 -13.99 8.07 10.51
N LEU A 367 -12.86 8.22 9.85
CA LEU A 367 -12.74 8.89 8.56
C LEU A 367 -12.38 7.88 7.47
N THR A 368 -12.62 8.25 6.21
CA THR A 368 -11.89 7.68 5.08
C THR A 368 -10.47 8.25 5.05
N LYS A 369 -9.57 7.65 4.28
CA LYS A 369 -8.21 8.23 4.10
C LYS A 369 -8.26 9.61 3.47
N ASP A 370 -9.14 9.81 2.49
CA ASP A 370 -9.28 11.09 1.80
C ASP A 370 -9.85 12.16 2.74
N GLU A 371 -10.92 11.87 3.50
CA GLU A 371 -11.45 12.77 4.52
C GLU A 371 -10.39 13.18 5.56
N ARG A 372 -9.58 12.20 6.05
CA ARG A 372 -8.50 12.50 6.99
C ARG A 372 -7.44 13.41 6.35
N LYS A 373 -7.03 13.12 5.11
CA LYS A 373 -6.06 13.92 4.38
C LYS A 373 -6.53 15.36 4.15
N GLU A 374 -7.81 15.54 3.80
CA GLU A 374 -8.42 16.85 3.63
C GLU A 374 -8.48 17.64 4.94
N GLU A 375 -8.94 17.01 6.03
CA GLU A 375 -8.99 17.66 7.35
C GLU A 375 -7.60 18.02 7.88
N MET A 376 -6.60 17.16 7.66
CA MET A 376 -5.20 17.46 7.98
C MET A 376 -4.67 18.61 7.14
N ALA A 377 -5.00 18.64 5.83
CA ALA A 377 -4.56 19.73 4.95
C ALA A 377 -5.15 21.08 5.32
N LYS A 378 -6.41 21.12 5.75
CA LYS A 378 -7.06 22.35 6.26
C LYS A 378 -6.35 22.90 7.50
N ARG A 379 -5.87 22.05 8.40
CA ARG A 379 -5.27 22.46 9.68
C ARG A 379 -3.76 22.68 9.63
N TYR A 380 -3.06 21.87 8.86
CA TYR A 380 -1.59 21.79 8.86
C TYR A 380 -0.95 22.06 7.50
N GLY A 381 -1.76 22.44 6.49
CA GLY A 381 -1.29 22.64 5.11
C GLY A 381 -1.16 21.32 4.35
N LYS A 382 -0.69 21.39 3.10
CA LYS A 382 -0.51 20.20 2.24
C LYS A 382 0.43 19.18 2.87
N SER A 383 0.20 17.91 2.60
CA SER A 383 1.11 16.84 3.02
C SER A 383 2.49 17.02 2.42
N PRO A 384 3.57 16.79 3.19
CA PRO A 384 4.93 16.82 2.67
C PRO A 384 5.11 15.86 1.50
N THR A 385 5.89 16.28 0.51
CA THR A 385 6.27 15.51 -0.67
C THR A 385 7.66 14.88 -0.49
N TYR A 386 8.12 14.08 -1.46
CA TYR A 386 9.48 13.56 -1.46
C TYR A 386 10.53 14.67 -1.53
N ASP A 387 10.26 15.76 -2.28
CA ASP A 387 11.17 16.90 -2.35
C ASP A 387 11.30 17.64 -1.02
N ASP A 388 10.24 17.74 -0.22
CA ASP A 388 10.26 18.39 1.11
C ASP A 388 11.17 17.68 2.12
N GLY A 389 11.55 16.45 1.84
CA GLY A 389 12.50 15.66 2.62
C GLY A 389 13.95 16.04 2.43
N TRP A 390 14.25 16.88 1.40
CA TRP A 390 15.60 17.30 1.04
C TRP A 390 15.75 18.80 1.32
N LYS A 391 16.49 19.15 2.39
CA LYS A 391 16.71 20.53 2.81
C LYS A 391 18.15 20.77 3.18
N PHE A 392 18.67 21.93 2.84
CA PHE A 392 19.97 22.37 3.28
C PHE A 392 19.88 23.81 3.79
N GLU A 393 20.51 24.08 4.93
CA GLU A 393 20.59 25.43 5.52
C GLU A 393 21.87 25.60 6.35
N ILE A 394 22.37 26.79 6.41
CA ILE A 394 23.41 27.18 7.37
C ILE A 394 22.70 27.66 8.63
N GLN A 395 22.87 26.95 9.74
CA GLN A 395 22.21 27.28 11.00
C GLN A 395 22.89 28.40 11.78
N ASP A 396 24.22 28.44 11.69
CA ASP A 396 25.06 29.48 12.31
C ASP A 396 26.41 29.60 11.57
N ASN A 397 27.31 30.48 12.02
CA ASN A 397 28.59 30.73 11.36
C ASN A 397 29.52 29.50 11.31
N SER A 398 29.18 28.40 11.98
CA SER A 398 30.03 27.21 12.08
C SER A 398 29.36 25.93 11.66
N THR A 399 28.02 25.89 11.54
CA THR A 399 27.25 24.67 11.42
C THR A 399 26.29 24.72 10.22
N GLY A 400 26.44 23.74 9.30
CA GLY A 400 25.48 23.42 8.27
C GLY A 400 24.55 22.28 8.70
N TYR A 401 23.31 22.33 8.23
CA TYR A 401 22.30 21.30 8.45
C TYR A 401 21.75 20.80 7.10
N LEU A 402 21.87 19.50 6.88
CA LEU A 402 21.43 18.82 5.67
C LEU A 402 20.42 17.72 6.04
N LYS A 403 19.16 17.90 5.68
CA LYS A 403 18.12 16.90 5.88
C LYS A 403 17.93 16.05 4.63
N ILE A 404 17.89 14.73 4.78
CA ILE A 404 17.59 13.74 3.73
C ILE A 404 16.72 12.64 4.35
N ASP A 405 15.41 12.83 4.41
CA ASP A 405 14.49 11.88 5.05
C ASP A 405 13.98 10.77 4.12
N ASN A 406 14.44 10.78 2.87
CA ASN A 406 14.15 9.70 1.92
C ASN A 406 15.25 9.58 0.86
N SER A 407 15.48 8.39 0.35
CA SER A 407 16.35 8.10 -0.82
C SER A 407 15.54 7.61 -2.02
N ILE A 408 14.29 8.04 -2.17
CA ILE A 408 13.38 7.65 -3.26
C ILE A 408 13.57 8.60 -4.46
N THR A 409 14.77 8.61 -5.05
CA THR A 409 15.19 9.59 -6.07
C THR A 409 14.28 9.62 -7.30
N TRP A 410 13.68 8.49 -7.68
CA TRP A 410 12.74 8.41 -8.80
C TRP A 410 11.35 9.03 -8.54
N ARG A 411 11.09 9.52 -7.33
CA ARG A 411 9.87 10.25 -6.95
C ARG A 411 10.11 11.74 -6.74
N LEU A 412 11.35 12.18 -6.75
CA LEU A 412 11.70 13.61 -6.72
C LEU A 412 11.20 14.28 -8.00
N LYS A 413 10.55 15.43 -7.87
CA LYS A 413 9.94 16.16 -8.98
C LYS A 413 10.80 17.36 -9.41
N THR A 414 11.38 18.07 -8.45
CA THR A 414 12.13 19.32 -8.65
C THR A 414 13.59 19.18 -8.26
N ILE A 415 13.91 18.26 -7.35
CA ILE A 415 15.26 18.07 -6.83
C ILE A 415 16.01 17.03 -7.67
N LYS A 416 17.15 17.45 -8.23
CA LYS A 416 18.17 16.56 -8.77
C LYS A 416 19.20 16.32 -7.68
N PHE A 417 19.17 15.19 -7.03
CA PHE A 417 19.88 14.96 -5.77
C PHE A 417 21.40 15.18 -5.86
N LYS A 418 22.08 14.83 -6.97
CA LYS A 418 23.51 15.07 -7.15
C LYS A 418 23.84 16.56 -7.23
N GLU A 419 23.05 17.33 -8.00
CA GLU A 419 23.18 18.79 -8.09
C GLU A 419 22.90 19.46 -6.74
N PHE A 420 21.86 19.00 -6.03
CA PHE A 420 21.52 19.49 -4.70
C PHE A 420 22.68 19.30 -3.70
N LEU A 421 23.27 18.10 -3.66
CA LEU A 421 24.43 17.82 -2.81
C LEU A 421 25.65 18.66 -3.20
N ALA A 422 25.94 18.76 -4.50
CA ALA A 422 27.05 19.56 -4.99
C ALA A 422 26.93 21.04 -4.53
N ASN A 423 25.75 21.62 -4.63
CA ASN A 423 25.47 22.98 -4.19
C ASN A 423 25.62 23.14 -2.66
N ALA A 424 25.07 22.20 -1.89
CA ALA A 424 25.17 22.19 -0.43
C ALA A 424 26.64 22.15 0.04
N PHE A 425 27.44 21.23 -0.50
CA PHE A 425 28.85 21.10 -0.13
C PHE A 425 29.71 22.28 -0.67
N ALA A 426 29.37 22.87 -1.79
CA ALA A 426 30.01 24.09 -2.28
C ALA A 426 29.74 25.27 -1.33
N GLU A 427 28.52 25.44 -0.84
CA GLU A 427 28.16 26.48 0.12
C GLU A 427 28.87 26.31 1.46
N LEU A 428 28.90 25.04 2.00
CA LEU A 428 29.67 24.73 3.22
C LEU A 428 31.12 25.17 3.12
N ARG A 429 31.77 24.96 1.98
CA ARG A 429 33.14 25.34 1.72
C ARG A 429 33.28 26.85 1.60
N THR A 430 32.45 27.51 0.78
CA THR A 430 32.52 28.98 0.55
C THR A 430 32.35 29.75 1.86
N LYS A 431 31.47 29.25 2.76
CA LYS A 431 31.25 29.85 4.07
C LYS A 431 32.18 29.34 5.17
N ASN A 432 33.17 28.49 4.81
CA ASN A 432 34.14 27.90 5.73
C ASN A 432 33.51 27.23 6.95
N ILE A 433 32.40 26.52 6.74
CA ILE A 433 31.65 25.82 7.79
C ILE A 433 32.50 24.67 8.35
N LYS A 434 32.52 24.52 9.68
CA LYS A 434 33.35 23.55 10.37
C LYS A 434 32.59 22.29 10.84
N ASN A 435 31.28 22.40 10.99
CA ASN A 435 30.44 21.30 11.45
C ASN A 435 29.29 21.06 10.46
N LEU A 436 29.02 19.80 10.13
CA LEU A 436 27.89 19.40 9.30
C LEU A 436 27.01 18.42 10.07
N VAL A 437 25.73 18.72 10.19
CA VAL A 437 24.72 17.81 10.71
C VAL A 437 23.90 17.27 9.55
N ILE A 438 23.94 15.97 9.32
CA ILE A 438 23.10 15.28 8.32
C ILE A 438 21.95 14.61 9.06
N ASP A 439 20.73 15.10 8.89
CA ASP A 439 19.53 14.50 9.48
C ASP A 439 18.97 13.43 8.54
N PHE A 440 19.19 12.17 8.90
CA PHE A 440 18.78 11.00 8.14
C PHE A 440 17.54 10.31 8.73
N ARG A 441 16.93 10.91 9.76
CA ARG A 441 15.70 10.39 10.39
C ARG A 441 14.56 10.32 9.38
N GLY A 442 13.80 9.23 9.41
CA GLY A 442 12.71 8.98 8.46
C GLY A 442 13.15 8.28 7.18
N ASN A 443 14.44 8.24 6.86
CA ASN A 443 14.93 7.66 5.62
C ASN A 443 14.93 6.12 5.66
N GLY A 444 13.92 5.51 5.10
CA GLY A 444 13.76 4.04 5.02
C GLY A 444 14.57 3.36 3.90
N GLY A 445 15.41 4.09 3.19
CA GLY A 445 16.18 3.60 2.05
C GLY A 445 15.61 4.01 0.69
N GLY A 446 16.00 3.31 -0.35
CA GLY A 446 15.67 3.59 -1.75
C GLY A 446 16.89 3.43 -2.63
N ASP A 447 17.29 4.51 -3.30
CA ASP A 447 18.44 4.56 -4.20
C ASP A 447 19.75 4.56 -3.41
N MET A 448 20.60 3.56 -3.68
CA MET A 448 21.91 3.43 -3.05
C MET A 448 22.88 4.55 -3.49
N ASP A 449 22.66 5.15 -4.65
CA ASP A 449 23.52 6.23 -5.18
C ASP A 449 23.53 7.45 -4.25
N VAL A 450 22.49 7.68 -3.46
CA VAL A 450 22.47 8.76 -2.45
C VAL A 450 23.59 8.57 -1.42
N GLY A 451 23.70 7.35 -0.88
CA GLY A 451 24.78 6.99 0.06
C GLY A 451 26.16 7.01 -0.57
N PHE A 452 26.28 6.59 -1.85
CA PHE A 452 27.53 6.65 -2.58
C PHE A 452 27.99 8.09 -2.79
N GLU A 453 27.09 8.97 -3.20
CA GLU A 453 27.40 10.37 -3.44
C GLU A 453 27.79 11.08 -2.13
N LEU A 454 27.03 10.88 -1.05
CA LEU A 454 27.39 11.41 0.28
C LEU A 454 28.78 10.93 0.72
N SER A 455 29.08 9.65 0.51
CA SER A 455 30.38 9.08 0.88
C SER A 455 31.55 9.75 0.18
N ARG A 456 31.39 10.21 -1.08
CA ARG A 456 32.42 10.95 -1.82
C ARG A 456 32.72 12.32 -1.24
N TYR A 457 31.72 12.97 -0.63
CA TYR A 457 31.92 14.24 0.07
C TYR A 457 32.50 14.07 1.48
N LEU A 458 32.31 12.91 2.12
CA LEU A 458 32.72 12.66 3.50
C LEU A 458 34.06 11.93 3.62
N ALA A 459 34.41 11.09 2.64
CA ALA A 459 35.64 10.29 2.67
C ALA A 459 36.90 11.15 2.49
N GLN A 460 37.97 10.80 3.22
CA GLN A 460 39.28 11.46 3.14
C GLN A 460 40.30 10.64 2.32
N LYS A 461 39.95 9.43 1.90
CA LYS A 461 40.77 8.52 1.10
C LYS A 461 39.88 7.62 0.26
N ASN A 462 40.46 6.96 -0.75
CA ASN A 462 39.72 5.95 -1.53
C ASN A 462 39.21 4.82 -0.62
N LEU A 463 37.97 4.42 -0.83
CA LEU A 463 37.29 3.38 -0.09
C LEU A 463 36.58 2.44 -1.08
N THR A 464 36.46 1.17 -0.72
CA THR A 464 35.69 0.18 -1.50
C THR A 464 34.39 -0.11 -0.77
N LEU A 465 33.26 0.11 -1.44
CA LEU A 465 31.94 -0.16 -0.86
C LEU A 465 31.63 -1.66 -0.94
N TYR A 466 31.05 -2.19 0.14
CA TYR A 466 30.54 -3.57 0.19
C TYR A 466 31.52 -4.66 -0.22
N ALA A 467 32.83 -4.41 -0.16
CA ALA A 467 33.87 -5.39 -0.50
C ALA A 467 33.76 -6.70 0.30
N GLU A 468 33.04 -6.68 1.41
CA GLU A 468 32.86 -7.83 2.30
C GLU A 468 31.46 -8.48 2.18
N SER A 469 30.78 -8.38 1.02
CA SER A 469 29.48 -9.03 0.81
C SER A 469 29.40 -9.75 -0.54
N LYS A 470 28.58 -10.79 -0.60
CA LYS A 470 28.24 -11.52 -1.82
C LYS A 470 26.79 -11.33 -2.19
N ARG A 471 26.49 -11.34 -3.49
CA ARG A 471 25.12 -11.30 -3.97
C ARG A 471 24.67 -12.70 -4.36
N LEU A 472 23.77 -13.26 -3.55
CA LEU A 472 23.33 -14.64 -3.66
C LEU A 472 21.88 -14.73 -4.13
N VAL A 473 21.55 -15.84 -4.81
CA VAL A 473 20.18 -16.24 -5.14
C VAL A 473 19.91 -17.65 -4.63
N ARG A 474 18.62 -17.98 -4.39
CA ARG A 474 18.25 -19.29 -3.85
C ARG A 474 18.18 -20.37 -4.92
N ASN A 475 17.67 -20.05 -6.09
CA ASN A 475 17.44 -21.01 -7.15
C ASN A 475 17.67 -20.37 -8.53
N VAL A 476 18.29 -21.13 -9.42
CA VAL A 476 18.57 -20.72 -10.81
C VAL A 476 17.86 -21.60 -11.83
N ALA A 477 17.16 -22.66 -11.40
CA ALA A 477 16.40 -23.54 -12.27
C ALA A 477 15.06 -22.91 -12.70
N ALA A 478 14.56 -23.32 -13.85
CA ALA A 478 13.23 -22.91 -14.32
C ALA A 478 12.13 -23.33 -13.33
N GLN A 479 11.17 -22.42 -13.09
CA GLN A 479 10.05 -22.61 -12.17
C GLN A 479 8.71 -22.55 -12.93
N LYS A 480 8.59 -23.33 -14.01
CA LYS A 480 7.47 -23.26 -14.97
C LYS A 480 6.09 -23.42 -14.34
N ASP A 481 5.97 -24.28 -13.36
CA ASP A 481 4.72 -24.55 -12.64
C ASP A 481 4.33 -23.43 -11.65
N LEU A 482 5.30 -22.64 -11.18
CA LEU A 482 5.05 -21.47 -10.34
C LEU A 482 4.90 -20.17 -11.15
N ALA A 483 5.40 -20.14 -12.39
CA ALA A 483 5.46 -18.94 -13.22
C ALA A 483 4.10 -18.27 -13.42
N LYS A 484 3.00 -19.03 -13.47
CA LYS A 484 1.63 -18.50 -13.63
C LYS A 484 1.09 -17.77 -12.40
N TYR A 485 1.75 -17.91 -11.25
CA TYR A 485 1.39 -17.24 -9.99
C TYR A 485 2.33 -16.09 -9.64
N LEU A 486 3.40 -15.89 -10.43
CA LEU A 486 4.45 -14.93 -10.14
C LEU A 486 4.47 -13.81 -11.19
N ASP A 487 4.42 -12.59 -10.72
CA ASP A 487 4.68 -11.38 -11.53
C ASP A 487 6.00 -10.72 -11.11
N THR A 488 6.53 -9.83 -11.95
CA THR A 488 7.74 -9.06 -11.68
C THR A 488 7.87 -7.91 -12.66
N TYR A 489 8.59 -6.86 -12.29
CA TYR A 489 8.94 -5.73 -13.16
C TYR A 489 10.11 -6.03 -14.11
N SER A 490 10.85 -7.14 -13.89
CA SER A 490 12.04 -7.48 -14.65
C SER A 490 11.74 -8.51 -15.72
N ASP A 491 11.98 -8.17 -16.98
CA ASP A 491 11.83 -9.10 -18.10
C ASP A 491 12.84 -10.26 -18.02
N GLU A 492 14.03 -10.01 -17.47
CA GLU A 492 15.03 -11.05 -17.23
C GLU A 492 14.53 -12.07 -16.21
N LEU A 493 13.84 -11.62 -15.15
CA LEU A 493 13.24 -12.53 -14.18
C LEU A 493 12.04 -13.29 -14.76
N LYS A 494 11.22 -12.66 -15.60
CA LYS A 494 10.13 -13.36 -16.34
C LYS A 494 10.72 -14.47 -17.21
N PHE A 495 11.77 -14.17 -17.95
CA PHE A 495 12.49 -15.17 -18.76
C PHE A 495 13.06 -16.29 -17.89
N ALA A 496 13.71 -15.95 -16.76
CA ALA A 496 14.32 -16.91 -15.85
C ALA A 496 13.30 -17.87 -15.22
N LEU A 497 12.08 -17.44 -14.92
CA LEU A 497 11.01 -18.31 -14.42
C LEU A 497 10.67 -19.43 -15.41
N GLN A 498 10.70 -19.13 -16.71
CA GLN A 498 10.34 -20.08 -17.77
C GLN A 498 11.51 -20.96 -18.19
N ASN A 499 12.71 -20.43 -18.23
CA ASN A 499 13.87 -21.05 -18.88
C ASN A 499 15.00 -21.41 -17.92
N GLY A 500 14.94 -20.93 -16.67
CA GLY A 500 16.09 -20.94 -15.76
C GLY A 500 17.09 -19.85 -16.10
N VAL A 501 18.15 -19.73 -15.31
CA VAL A 501 19.23 -18.76 -15.52
C VAL A 501 20.42 -19.46 -16.13
N PRO A 502 21.11 -18.88 -17.15
CA PRO A 502 22.28 -19.48 -17.76
C PRO A 502 23.36 -19.81 -16.72
N ALA A 503 23.92 -21.02 -16.77
CA ALA A 503 24.94 -21.47 -15.82
C ALA A 503 26.19 -20.57 -15.82
N THR A 504 26.46 -19.87 -16.94
CA THR A 504 27.55 -18.90 -17.08
C THR A 504 27.38 -17.63 -16.25
N MET A 505 26.21 -17.39 -15.72
CA MET A 505 25.90 -16.19 -14.87
C MET A 505 26.04 -16.47 -13.38
N PHE A 506 26.21 -17.74 -12.96
CA PHE A 506 26.21 -18.15 -11.57
C PHE A 506 27.24 -19.23 -11.28
N ASN A 507 27.86 -19.13 -10.09
CA ASN A 507 28.62 -20.21 -9.47
C ASN A 507 27.81 -20.82 -8.32
N LYS A 508 27.90 -22.13 -8.13
CA LYS A 508 27.41 -22.76 -6.89
C LYS A 508 28.21 -22.21 -5.71
N PHE A 509 27.56 -21.57 -4.77
CA PHE A 509 28.20 -21.05 -3.56
C PHE A 509 28.25 -22.12 -2.46
N ASP A 510 27.08 -22.70 -2.17
CA ASP A 510 26.88 -23.82 -1.24
C ASP A 510 25.66 -24.66 -1.66
N ASP A 511 25.17 -25.53 -0.78
CA ASP A 511 23.99 -26.36 -1.07
C ASP A 511 22.67 -25.58 -1.09
N LYS A 512 22.68 -24.33 -0.64
CA LYS A 512 21.48 -23.47 -0.54
C LYS A 512 21.51 -22.32 -1.53
N TYR A 513 22.67 -21.89 -1.98
CA TYR A 513 22.83 -20.64 -2.72
C TYR A 513 23.72 -20.77 -3.96
N PHE A 514 23.44 -19.85 -4.89
CA PHE A 514 24.26 -19.56 -6.06
C PHE A 514 24.72 -18.10 -5.99
N GLU A 515 25.98 -17.84 -6.35
CA GLU A 515 26.58 -16.51 -6.42
C GLU A 515 26.48 -15.96 -7.83
N ILE A 516 26.14 -14.67 -7.97
CA ILE A 516 26.11 -13.97 -9.25
C ILE A 516 27.53 -13.63 -9.65
N ILE A 517 27.99 -14.14 -10.83
CA ILE A 517 29.30 -13.85 -11.40
C ILE A 517 29.32 -12.44 -12.03
N GLY A 518 30.51 -11.80 -12.03
CA GLY A 518 30.76 -10.57 -12.78
C GLY A 518 30.32 -9.27 -12.08
N ARG A 519 29.91 -9.34 -10.81
CA ARG A 519 29.73 -8.16 -9.94
C ARG A 519 30.85 -8.02 -8.89
N GLU A 520 32.02 -8.50 -9.20
CA GLU A 520 33.22 -8.43 -8.35
C GLU A 520 33.77 -7.00 -8.24
N ASN A 521 33.39 -6.10 -9.14
CA ASN A 521 33.75 -4.70 -9.08
C ASN A 521 32.80 -3.94 -8.16
N TYR A 522 33.08 -4.00 -6.87
CA TYR A 522 32.42 -3.14 -5.90
C TYR A 522 32.66 -1.66 -6.25
N PRO A 523 31.65 -0.79 -6.10
CA PRO A 523 31.83 0.62 -6.36
C PRO A 523 32.99 1.18 -5.56
N GLN A 524 33.94 1.81 -6.24
CA GLN A 524 35.02 2.53 -5.60
C GLN A 524 34.55 3.94 -5.26
N ILE A 525 34.73 4.34 -4.02
CA ILE A 525 34.51 5.71 -3.58
C ILE A 525 35.84 6.45 -3.69
N THR A 526 35.96 7.29 -4.72
CA THR A 526 37.02 8.28 -4.81
C THR A 526 36.46 9.59 -4.24
N PRO A 527 37.06 10.12 -3.17
CA PRO A 527 36.65 11.41 -2.61
C PRO A 527 36.69 12.49 -3.66
N TYR A 528 35.79 13.47 -3.56
CA TYR A 528 35.92 14.69 -4.34
C TYR A 528 37.15 15.49 -3.87
N GLU A 529 37.86 16.16 -4.78
CA GLU A 529 39.00 17.03 -4.44
C GLU A 529 38.68 18.08 -3.39
N ASN A 530 37.42 18.47 -3.34
CA ASN A 530 36.87 19.46 -2.43
C ASN A 530 35.84 18.85 -1.45
N ASN A 531 36.13 17.63 -0.96
CA ASN A 531 35.36 16.98 0.08
C ASN A 531 35.33 17.79 1.39
N PHE A 532 34.36 17.48 2.25
CA PHE A 532 34.19 18.22 3.50
C PHE A 532 35.27 17.84 4.53
N GLN A 533 35.99 18.81 5.05
CA GLN A 533 37.10 18.62 6.00
C GLN A 533 36.69 18.87 7.48
N GLY A 534 35.44 19.26 7.71
CA GLY A 534 34.94 19.55 9.05
C GLY A 534 34.45 18.31 9.79
N LYS A 535 33.92 18.54 10.99
CA LYS A 535 33.29 17.48 11.80
C LYS A 535 31.89 17.17 11.25
N THR A 536 31.60 15.91 10.98
CA THR A 536 30.28 15.48 10.52
C THR A 536 29.57 14.65 11.58
N PHE A 537 28.30 14.97 11.82
CA PHE A 537 27.35 14.23 12.64
C PHE A 537 26.19 13.77 11.76
N ILE A 538 25.79 12.50 11.91
CA ILE A 538 24.60 11.98 11.22
C ILE A 538 23.56 11.58 12.27
N ILE A 539 22.35 12.16 12.17
CA ILE A 539 21.25 11.76 13.05
C ILE A 539 20.56 10.54 12.43
N SER A 540 20.57 9.43 13.16
CA SER A 540 19.90 8.19 12.78
C SER A 540 18.65 7.92 13.61
N ASP A 541 17.71 7.18 13.03
CA ASP A 541 16.60 6.60 13.78
C ASP A 541 16.25 5.18 13.33
N SER A 542 15.28 4.57 13.98
CA SER A 542 14.85 3.19 13.71
C SER A 542 14.17 2.99 12.35
N SER A 543 13.87 4.05 11.61
CA SER A 543 13.37 3.93 10.23
C SER A 543 14.47 3.60 9.22
N ASN A 544 15.74 3.89 9.56
CA ASN A 544 16.88 3.70 8.64
C ASN A 544 17.10 2.21 8.32
N ALA A 545 16.57 1.77 7.19
CA ALA A 545 16.63 0.38 6.71
C ALA A 545 17.09 0.34 5.25
N SER A 546 17.30 -0.85 4.68
CA SER A 546 17.69 -1.03 3.28
C SER A 546 18.92 -0.20 2.90
N ALA A 547 18.89 0.60 1.83
CA ALA A 547 20.01 1.43 1.39
C ALA A 547 20.50 2.42 2.47
N SER A 548 19.61 2.98 3.28
CA SER A 548 19.98 3.87 4.38
C SER A 548 20.75 3.15 5.48
N PHE A 549 20.32 1.93 5.83
CA PHE A 549 21.07 1.10 6.77
C PHE A 549 22.48 0.80 6.23
N GLN A 550 22.59 0.38 4.97
CA GLN A 550 23.88 0.08 4.35
C GLN A 550 24.82 1.29 4.33
N PHE A 551 24.29 2.48 4.05
CA PHE A 551 25.07 3.72 4.12
C PHE A 551 25.56 3.98 5.55
N LEU A 552 24.69 3.89 6.57
CA LEU A 552 25.06 4.14 7.96
C LEU A 552 26.04 3.08 8.51
N ASP A 553 25.90 1.82 8.11
CA ASP A 553 26.86 0.78 8.45
C ASP A 553 28.24 1.06 7.83
N TYR A 554 28.24 1.51 6.59
CA TYR A 554 29.45 1.94 5.90
C TYR A 554 30.11 3.17 6.54
N VAL A 555 29.31 4.18 6.91
CA VAL A 555 29.77 5.38 7.66
C VAL A 555 30.43 4.97 8.97
N LYS A 556 29.79 4.07 9.71
CA LYS A 556 30.28 3.57 11.01
C LYS A 556 31.60 2.81 10.84
N THR A 557 31.65 1.88 9.90
CA THR A 557 32.82 1.01 9.65
C THR A 557 34.04 1.83 9.20
N ASN A 558 33.83 2.89 8.44
CA ASN A 558 34.92 3.72 7.92
C ASN A 558 35.16 5.03 8.71
N ASN A 559 34.48 5.24 9.81
CA ASN A 559 34.57 6.46 10.64
C ASN A 559 34.36 7.76 9.85
N LEU A 560 33.41 7.79 8.89
CA LEU A 560 33.18 8.96 8.05
C LEU A 560 32.45 10.08 8.79
N ALA A 561 31.69 9.76 9.81
CA ALA A 561 30.94 10.71 10.65
C ALA A 561 30.66 10.09 12.02
N LYS A 562 30.29 10.92 13.01
CA LYS A 562 29.71 10.47 14.28
C LYS A 562 28.20 10.26 14.12
N ILE A 563 27.71 9.07 14.38
CA ILE A 563 26.29 8.75 14.36
C ILE A 563 25.67 9.05 15.71
N VAL A 564 24.60 9.85 15.72
CA VAL A 564 23.87 10.28 16.93
C VAL A 564 22.40 9.91 16.78
N GLY A 565 21.77 9.41 17.83
CA GLY A 565 20.32 9.11 17.78
C GLY A 565 19.98 7.68 18.16
N GLN A 566 19.21 6.99 17.33
CA GLN A 566 18.69 5.66 17.60
C GLN A 566 19.35 4.59 16.74
N THR A 567 19.30 3.35 17.21
CA THR A 567 19.67 2.16 16.45
C THR A 567 18.84 2.07 15.18
N THR A 568 19.47 1.73 14.06
CA THR A 568 18.84 1.62 12.73
C THR A 568 17.91 0.41 12.62
N GLY A 569 17.13 0.34 11.53
CA GLY A 569 16.15 -0.72 11.28
C GLY A 569 16.64 -1.90 10.43
N GLY A 570 17.85 -1.86 9.87
CA GLY A 570 18.43 -2.96 9.09
C GLY A 570 19.19 -3.96 9.97
N ASN A 571 19.84 -4.95 9.35
CA ASN A 571 20.55 -6.00 10.04
C ASN A 571 21.90 -6.35 9.38
N LYS A 572 22.96 -6.50 10.19
CA LYS A 572 24.32 -6.81 9.71
C LYS A 572 24.45 -8.21 9.13
N GLN A 573 23.55 -9.14 9.44
CA GLN A 573 23.54 -10.47 8.79
C GLN A 573 23.15 -10.41 7.31
N GLY A 574 22.92 -9.23 6.78
CA GLY A 574 22.64 -8.97 5.38
C GLY A 574 21.18 -8.63 5.10
N ILE A 575 20.93 -8.23 3.86
CA ILE A 575 19.64 -7.72 3.40
C ILE A 575 19.20 -8.51 2.17
N ASN A 576 17.92 -8.86 2.13
CA ASN A 576 17.29 -9.31 0.89
C ASN A 576 16.74 -8.10 0.14
N GLY A 577 16.83 -8.10 -1.20
CA GLY A 577 16.33 -6.97 -1.98
C GLY A 577 16.74 -7.05 -3.44
N GLY A 578 16.80 -5.90 -4.09
CA GLY A 578 17.16 -5.74 -5.49
C GLY A 578 15.95 -5.87 -6.41
N ASN A 579 15.58 -7.07 -6.83
CA ASN A 579 14.36 -7.34 -7.61
C ASN A 579 13.38 -8.20 -6.81
N TYR A 580 12.13 -8.21 -7.26
CA TYR A 580 11.03 -8.89 -6.58
C TYR A 580 10.26 -9.79 -7.52
N PHE A 581 9.78 -10.90 -6.99
CA PHE A 581 8.60 -11.59 -7.47
C PHE A 581 7.41 -11.21 -6.60
N PHE A 582 6.27 -11.01 -7.24
CA PHE A 582 4.96 -10.79 -6.62
C PHE A 582 4.17 -12.08 -6.76
N LEU A 583 4.06 -12.82 -5.66
CA LEU A 583 3.30 -14.06 -5.63
C LEU A 583 1.81 -13.77 -5.45
N ASN A 584 1.00 -14.09 -6.44
CA ASN A 584 -0.45 -14.01 -6.40
C ASN A 584 -1.03 -15.38 -6.07
N LEU A 585 -1.64 -15.54 -4.90
CA LEU A 585 -2.25 -16.79 -4.49
C LEU A 585 -3.45 -17.14 -5.38
N PRO A 586 -3.63 -18.41 -5.75
CA PRO A 586 -4.59 -18.80 -6.80
C PRO A 586 -6.04 -18.45 -6.51
N ASN A 587 -6.49 -18.55 -5.26
CA ASN A 587 -7.88 -18.36 -4.87
C ASN A 587 -8.12 -17.02 -4.15
N SER A 588 -7.43 -16.77 -3.06
CA SER A 588 -7.59 -15.54 -2.26
C SER A 588 -7.09 -14.29 -2.99
N LYS A 589 -6.22 -14.45 -3.99
CA LYS A 589 -5.54 -13.35 -4.68
C LYS A 589 -4.69 -12.48 -3.75
N VAL A 590 -4.38 -12.97 -2.55
CA VAL A 590 -3.40 -12.30 -1.68
C VAL A 590 -2.06 -12.28 -2.38
N GLU A 591 -1.51 -11.08 -2.55
CA GLU A 591 -0.20 -10.86 -3.15
C GLU A 591 0.88 -10.74 -2.07
N ILE A 592 2.01 -11.40 -2.29
CA ILE A 592 3.14 -11.43 -1.36
C ILE A 592 4.41 -11.04 -2.09
N ASP A 593 5.10 -10.00 -1.59
CA ASP A 593 6.39 -9.56 -2.09
C ASP A 593 7.46 -10.56 -1.68
N ILE A 594 8.24 -11.07 -2.64
CA ILE A 594 9.35 -11.99 -2.42
C ILE A 594 10.62 -11.41 -3.06
N PRO A 595 11.62 -10.97 -2.28
CA PRO A 595 12.88 -10.49 -2.82
C PRO A 595 13.66 -11.63 -3.49
N VAL A 596 14.45 -11.31 -4.51
CA VAL A 596 15.19 -12.31 -5.28
C VAL A 596 16.63 -12.46 -4.81
N TYR A 597 17.25 -11.34 -4.41
CA TYR A 597 18.66 -11.31 -4.06
C TYR A 597 18.89 -11.20 -2.56
N PHE A 598 19.98 -11.83 -2.13
CA PHE A 598 20.52 -11.71 -0.78
C PHE A 598 21.93 -11.12 -0.83
N ALA A 599 22.10 -9.91 -0.28
CA ALA A 599 23.41 -9.34 0.01
C ALA A 599 23.92 -9.97 1.30
N SER A 600 24.74 -11.02 1.19
CA SER A 600 25.29 -11.79 2.30
C SER A 600 26.66 -11.27 2.68
N PRO A 601 26.94 -10.97 3.97
CA PRO A 601 28.30 -10.64 4.39
C PRO A 601 29.24 -11.84 4.19
N LEU A 602 30.52 -11.59 3.84
CA LEU A 602 31.53 -12.64 3.68
C LEU A 602 31.87 -13.36 4.99
N LYS A 603 31.79 -12.64 6.11
CA LYS A 603 32.03 -13.17 7.44
C LYS A 603 30.72 -13.17 8.23
N PRO A 604 30.49 -14.19 9.06
CA PRO A 604 29.34 -14.21 9.95
C PRO A 604 29.25 -12.93 10.77
N GLN A 605 28.08 -12.30 10.77
CA GLN A 605 27.77 -11.10 11.53
C GLN A 605 26.75 -11.42 12.64
N LYS A 606 26.73 -10.60 13.69
CA LYS A 606 25.72 -10.69 14.74
C LYS A 606 24.35 -10.27 14.18
N ASP A 607 23.28 -10.80 14.78
CA ASP A 607 21.92 -10.33 14.55
C ASP A 607 21.75 -8.98 15.27
N GLU A 608 22.29 -7.93 14.67
CA GLU A 608 22.25 -6.56 15.22
C GLU A 608 22.18 -5.52 14.10
N SER A 609 21.65 -4.36 14.43
CA SER A 609 21.62 -3.17 13.59
C SER A 609 22.81 -2.25 13.85
N VAL A 610 22.92 -1.12 13.15
CA VAL A 610 23.93 -0.10 13.43
C VAL A 610 23.55 0.63 14.72
N ILE A 611 24.36 0.45 15.76
CA ILE A 611 24.24 1.17 17.03
C ILE A 611 24.94 2.53 16.88
N PRO A 612 24.28 3.67 17.16
CA PRO A 612 24.90 4.99 17.05
C PRO A 612 26.09 5.14 18.01
N ASP A 613 27.02 6.05 17.72
CA ASP A 613 28.14 6.39 18.60
C ASP A 613 27.66 7.10 19.88
N ILE A 614 26.56 7.84 19.73
CA ILE A 614 25.90 8.55 20.83
C ILE A 614 24.41 8.22 20.76
N SER A 615 23.98 7.33 21.66
CA SER A 615 22.58 6.92 21.74
C SER A 615 21.74 8.01 22.40
N VAL A 616 20.64 8.39 21.73
CA VAL A 616 19.66 9.38 22.23
C VAL A 616 18.29 8.71 22.29
N LYS A 617 17.73 8.58 23.48
CA LYS A 617 16.43 7.96 23.68
C LYS A 617 15.31 8.99 23.43
N ARG A 618 14.36 8.68 22.56
CA ARG A 618 13.12 9.47 22.38
C ARG A 618 12.34 9.57 23.69
N GLN A 619 11.75 10.72 23.94
CA GLN A 619 10.85 10.96 25.07
C GLN A 619 9.51 11.47 24.57
N ALA A 620 8.43 11.00 25.18
CA ALA A 620 7.07 11.40 24.78
C ALA A 620 6.86 12.92 24.89
N ASP A 621 7.39 13.53 25.94
CA ASP A 621 7.25 14.97 26.20
C ASP A 621 7.96 15.84 25.14
N ASP A 622 8.96 15.31 24.43
CA ASP A 622 9.65 16.05 23.36
C ASP A 622 8.68 16.43 22.24
N ILE A 623 7.69 15.56 21.97
CA ILE A 623 6.66 15.79 20.93
C ILE A 623 5.77 16.97 21.31
N GLY A 624 5.27 17.00 22.54
CA GLY A 624 4.43 18.08 23.05
C GLY A 624 5.19 19.41 23.16
N ASN A 625 6.44 19.34 23.64
CA ASN A 625 7.32 20.50 23.80
C ASN A 625 7.98 20.97 22.48
N LYS A 626 7.81 20.24 21.36
CA LYS A 626 8.48 20.52 20.07
C LYS A 626 10.01 20.56 20.22
N PHE A 627 10.57 19.68 21.04
CA PHE A 627 11.99 19.66 21.37
C PHE A 627 12.72 18.62 20.52
N ASP A 628 13.77 19.03 19.79
CA ASP A 628 14.66 18.15 19.04
C ASP A 628 15.85 17.75 19.90
N ARG A 629 15.74 16.61 20.55
CA ARG A 629 16.73 16.12 21.52
C ARG A 629 18.04 15.73 20.86
N GLU A 630 18.01 15.10 19.70
CA GLU A 630 19.21 14.70 18.98
C GLU A 630 20.01 15.93 18.51
N LEU A 631 19.33 16.90 17.93
CA LEU A 631 19.97 18.15 17.52
C LEU A 631 20.50 18.96 18.70
N PHE A 632 19.80 18.97 19.84
CA PHE A 632 20.27 19.58 21.07
C PHE A 632 21.58 18.92 21.55
N VAL A 633 21.65 17.58 21.59
CA VAL A 633 22.85 16.83 22.01
C VAL A 633 24.03 17.16 21.11
N ILE A 634 23.83 17.22 19.77
CA ILE A 634 24.88 17.57 18.83
C ILE A 634 25.38 19.01 19.06
N LYS A 635 24.49 19.97 19.27
CA LYS A 635 24.85 21.36 19.55
C LYS A 635 25.70 21.49 20.83
N GLU A 636 25.36 20.73 21.88
CA GLU A 636 26.16 20.72 23.11
C GLU A 636 27.56 20.09 22.91
N ILE A 637 27.69 19.11 22.02
CA ILE A 637 28.98 18.52 21.65
C ILE A 637 29.82 19.53 20.87
N ILE A 638 29.22 20.22 19.90
CA ILE A 638 29.92 21.23 19.08
C ILE A 638 30.43 22.37 19.96
N LYS A 639 29.65 22.84 20.93
CA LYS A 639 30.05 23.92 21.85
C LYS A 639 31.25 23.56 22.75
N LYS A 640 31.40 22.26 23.11
CA LYS A 640 32.48 21.78 24.00
C LYS A 640 33.79 21.51 23.28
N ASN A 641 33.81 21.50 21.94
CA ASN A 641 34.95 21.22 21.07
C ASN A 641 35.41 22.43 20.27
#